data_da7961f6700b539f09d1e018eb78675b
#
_entry.id   da7961f6700b539f09d1e018eb78675b
#
_cell.length_a   1.000
_cell.length_b   1.000
_cell.length_c   1.000
_cell.angle_alpha   90.00
_cell.angle_beta   90.00
_cell.angle_gamma   90.00
#
_symmetry.space_group_name_H-M   'P 1'
#
loop_
_entity.id
_entity.type
_entity.pdbx_description
1 polymer ?
#
loop_
_entity_poly.entity_id
_entity_poly.type
_entity_poly.pdbx_seq_one_letter_code
_entity_poly.pdbx_strand_id
1 'polypeptide(L)'
;MLFTALIALLPFTMQAAEKQRDFTIGQNTFLLDGKPFVVKAAEVHYPRIPQAYWDHRIKMCKALGMNTLCLYVFWNIHEQAEGQFDFTGNNDVAAFCRLAQKNGMYVIVRPGPYVCAEWEMGGLPWWLLKKKDIRLREQDSYFMERVKIFEEKVAEQLASLTIQNGGPIIMVQVENEYGSYGEDKAYVSEIRDVLKANWYKKNSKGELVGPALFQCDWSSNFTKNGLDDLVWTMNFGTGANIDQQFKRLGELRPDAPKMCSEFWSGWFDKWGARHETRPAKDMVAGIDEMLSKGISFSLYMTHGGTSFGHWAGANSPGFAPDVTSYDYDAPINEWGLATPKFYELRKTMEKYNDGKKMPAVPKAPMGIITVPTFRLTEYVPILFGFDKMEEGKLKTFEEMNMGWGSMMYSCTLPEIPTSSTLSADIHDFGQVFINGQYIGKIDRVKNEKTLTLPAVKKGARLDILVEGMGRINFGRAIKDFKGIVGDLTLTAEYNNAEYTIKPQKWLNTTIPDDYETAVKALRTGSTKNLAKNHNDLTTKPGYYRGYFNLKKVGDTFLNFEKWGKGQVYVNGHAMGRIWSIGPQQTLYVPGCWLKKGQNEVIVLDVVGPRETVVWGQDTPELNKLQLEKSNKHNNIGDKPDLNSMTPAAKGTFKSGNGWQTISFSSAAKGRFLAIECTSLHDGSDVAAIAELYVQGTNGKRLSRETWTTKYADSEEDNGNHTGDKVYDLQESTYWQTVKGSGFPHLLVIDLGSEQTIKALEYLPRAEQGAPGSIKDFKIFVY
;
A
#
# COMPACT_ATOMS: atom_id res chain seq x y z
N MET A 1 -6.36 88.10 -19.59
CA MET A 1 -5.87 86.74 -19.68
C MET A 1 -6.42 86.03 -18.48
N LEU A 2 -7.53 85.28 -18.66
CA LEU A 2 -8.07 84.37 -17.63
C LEU A 2 -7.38 82.99 -17.74
N PHE A 3 -6.78 82.56 -16.66
CA PHE A 3 -6.30 81.15 -16.53
C PHE A 3 -7.42 80.34 -15.87
N THR A 4 -8.00 79.42 -16.65
CA THR A 4 -8.96 78.46 -16.15
C THR A 4 -8.17 77.17 -15.71
N ALA A 5 -8.14 76.92 -14.41
CA ALA A 5 -7.55 75.70 -13.88
C ALA A 5 -8.55 74.52 -14.03
N LEU A 6 -8.18 73.51 -14.80
CA LEU A 6 -8.92 72.28 -14.98
C LEU A 6 -8.51 71.27 -13.84
N ILE A 7 -9.41 71.09 -12.87
CA ILE A 7 -9.22 70.07 -11.83
C ILE A 7 -9.67 68.69 -12.43
N ALA A 8 -8.73 67.84 -12.70
CA ALA A 8 -9.00 66.46 -13.09
C ALA A 8 -9.39 65.62 -11.85
N LEU A 9 -10.67 65.30 -11.71
CA LEU A 9 -11.14 64.26 -10.76
C LEU A 9 -10.78 62.95 -11.28
N LEU A 10 -9.75 62.28 -10.67
CA LEU A 10 -9.47 60.86 -10.81
C LEU A 10 -10.54 60.05 -10.04
N PRO A 11 -11.18 59.07 -10.65
CA PRO A 11 -12.09 58.21 -9.92
C PRO A 11 -11.25 57.28 -8.99
N PHE A 12 -11.36 57.48 -7.69
CA PHE A 12 -10.95 56.49 -6.70
C PHE A 12 -11.89 55.29 -6.86
N THR A 13 -11.48 54.29 -7.62
CA THR A 13 -12.10 52.96 -7.54
C THR A 13 -11.70 52.40 -6.19
N MET A 14 -12.58 52.46 -5.20
CA MET A 14 -12.48 51.59 -4.03
C MET A 14 -12.54 50.15 -4.51
N GLN A 15 -11.39 49.53 -4.63
CA GLN A 15 -11.30 48.10 -4.76
C GLN A 15 -11.85 47.53 -3.46
N ALA A 16 -13.06 46.96 -3.51
CA ALA A 16 -13.64 46.27 -2.38
C ALA A 16 -12.61 45.22 -1.95
N ALA A 17 -12.12 45.30 -0.71
CA ALA A 17 -11.23 44.29 -0.17
C ALA A 17 -11.91 42.94 -0.37
N GLU A 18 -11.34 42.08 -1.18
CA GLU A 18 -11.84 40.73 -1.36
C GLU A 18 -11.97 40.10 0.03
N LYS A 19 -13.17 39.66 0.39
CA LYS A 19 -13.45 39.09 1.69
C LYS A 19 -12.58 37.82 1.78
N GLN A 20 -11.62 37.83 2.72
CA GLN A 20 -10.75 36.70 2.97
C GLN A 20 -11.63 35.48 3.21
N ARG A 21 -11.41 34.41 2.42
CA ARG A 21 -12.12 33.16 2.58
C ARG A 21 -11.59 32.39 3.79
N ASP A 22 -12.42 31.53 4.38
CA ASP A 22 -12.04 30.79 5.57
C ASP A 22 -12.73 29.43 5.65
N PHE A 23 -12.06 28.49 6.28
CA PHE A 23 -12.60 27.18 6.64
C PHE A 23 -12.28 26.90 8.10
N THR A 24 -13.32 26.79 8.92
CA THR A 24 -13.21 26.73 10.37
C THR A 24 -14.05 25.60 10.96
N ILE A 25 -13.83 25.33 12.24
CA ILE A 25 -14.56 24.33 13.02
C ILE A 25 -15.73 25.04 13.71
N GLY A 26 -16.95 24.62 13.41
CA GLY A 26 -18.17 25.03 14.09
C GLY A 26 -18.64 23.99 15.10
N GLN A 27 -19.80 24.25 15.72
CA GLN A 27 -20.41 23.28 16.61
C GLN A 27 -21.03 22.12 15.80
N ASN A 28 -20.50 20.93 15.98
CA ASN A 28 -20.88 19.70 15.29
C ASN A 28 -20.78 19.75 13.75
N THR A 29 -20.09 20.73 13.17
CA THR A 29 -19.97 20.90 11.73
C THR A 29 -18.71 21.66 11.34
N PHE A 30 -18.30 21.54 10.09
CA PHE A 30 -17.34 22.47 9.49
C PHE A 30 -18.07 23.72 8.98
N LEU A 31 -17.34 24.83 8.94
CA LEU A 31 -17.83 26.09 8.40
C LEU A 31 -16.96 26.54 7.24
N LEU A 32 -17.59 26.83 6.10
CA LEU A 32 -16.96 27.46 4.96
C LEU A 32 -17.50 28.89 4.84
N ASP A 33 -16.63 29.87 4.98
CA ASP A 33 -17.01 31.29 5.02
C ASP A 33 -18.13 31.58 6.05
N GLY A 34 -18.06 30.90 7.20
CA GLY A 34 -19.02 31.01 8.31
C GLY A 34 -20.34 30.26 8.12
N LYS A 35 -20.51 29.50 7.03
CA LYS A 35 -21.71 28.67 6.77
C LYS A 35 -21.41 27.17 6.95
N PRO A 36 -22.37 26.40 7.48
CA PRO A 36 -22.22 24.94 7.58
C PRO A 36 -21.83 24.31 6.25
N PHE A 37 -20.84 23.42 6.30
CA PHE A 37 -20.27 22.77 5.12
C PHE A 37 -20.01 21.30 5.40
N VAL A 38 -20.60 20.41 4.63
CA VAL A 38 -20.35 18.99 4.65
C VAL A 38 -19.31 18.67 3.57
N VAL A 39 -18.15 18.15 4.01
CA VAL A 39 -17.10 17.73 3.09
C VAL A 39 -17.49 16.41 2.46
N LYS A 40 -17.59 16.38 1.14
CA LYS A 40 -17.81 15.19 0.30
C LYS A 40 -16.56 15.02 -0.55
N ALA A 41 -15.55 14.36 0.02
CA ALA A 41 -14.24 14.27 -0.60
C ALA A 41 -14.07 12.99 -1.42
N ALA A 42 -13.34 13.12 -2.51
CA ALA A 42 -12.86 12.03 -3.34
C ALA A 42 -11.36 11.86 -3.12
N GLU A 43 -10.93 10.71 -2.59
CA GLU A 43 -9.51 10.38 -2.52
C GLU A 43 -9.00 9.98 -3.90
N VAL A 44 -8.00 10.72 -4.41
CA VAL A 44 -7.30 10.47 -5.68
C VAL A 44 -5.84 10.86 -5.54
N HIS A 45 -4.94 10.08 -6.12
CA HIS A 45 -3.50 10.27 -5.98
C HIS A 45 -2.88 10.68 -7.32
N TYR A 46 -2.42 11.92 -7.44
CA TYR A 46 -1.87 12.48 -8.68
C TYR A 46 -0.73 11.65 -9.30
N PRO A 47 0.18 11.00 -8.54
CA PRO A 47 1.25 10.20 -9.15
C PRO A 47 0.75 8.90 -9.80
N ARG A 48 -0.45 8.44 -9.42
CA ARG A 48 -1.09 7.24 -9.97
C ARG A 48 -1.90 7.52 -11.24
N ILE A 49 -1.89 8.75 -11.72
CA ILE A 49 -2.65 9.22 -12.88
C ILE A 49 -1.70 9.98 -13.81
N PRO A 50 -1.62 9.65 -15.10
CA PRO A 50 -0.86 10.47 -16.04
C PRO A 50 -1.34 11.93 -16.02
N GLN A 51 -0.40 12.87 -15.97
CA GLN A 51 -0.72 14.30 -15.90
C GLN A 51 -1.75 14.75 -16.94
N ALA A 52 -1.65 14.20 -18.16
CA ALA A 52 -2.59 14.52 -19.25
C ALA A 52 -4.04 14.11 -18.93
N TYR A 53 -4.26 13.22 -17.96
CA TYR A 53 -5.59 12.72 -17.58
C TYR A 53 -6.11 13.30 -16.26
N TRP A 54 -5.36 14.14 -15.57
CA TRP A 54 -5.76 14.75 -14.30
C TRP A 54 -7.11 15.49 -14.38
N ASP A 55 -7.27 16.33 -15.39
CA ASP A 55 -8.51 17.12 -15.56
C ASP A 55 -9.74 16.21 -15.73
N HIS A 56 -9.60 15.14 -16.50
CA HIS A 56 -10.66 14.15 -16.69
C HIS A 56 -11.04 13.48 -15.35
N ARG A 57 -10.06 13.01 -14.57
CA ARG A 57 -10.30 12.32 -13.28
C ARG A 57 -10.96 13.26 -12.27
N ILE A 58 -10.53 14.52 -12.20
CA ILE A 58 -11.15 15.55 -11.35
C ILE A 58 -12.61 15.79 -11.76
N LYS A 59 -12.88 15.91 -13.05
CA LYS A 59 -14.27 16.07 -13.57
C LYS A 59 -15.13 14.84 -13.30
N MET A 60 -14.56 13.63 -13.32
CA MET A 60 -15.27 12.40 -12.93
C MET A 60 -15.68 12.44 -11.45
N CYS A 61 -14.79 12.87 -10.56
CA CYS A 61 -15.11 13.04 -9.13
C CYS A 61 -16.21 14.08 -8.93
N LYS A 62 -16.15 15.21 -9.65
CA LYS A 62 -17.19 16.24 -9.61
C LYS A 62 -18.54 15.72 -10.13
N ALA A 63 -18.52 14.92 -11.22
CA ALA A 63 -19.72 14.29 -11.76
C ALA A 63 -20.35 13.28 -10.80
N LEU A 64 -19.57 12.70 -9.92
CA LEU A 64 -20.05 11.82 -8.84
C LEU A 64 -20.75 12.59 -7.70
N GLY A 65 -20.62 13.91 -7.66
CA GLY A 65 -21.22 14.79 -6.63
C GLY A 65 -20.26 15.17 -5.51
N MET A 66 -18.98 14.93 -5.67
CA MET A 66 -17.96 15.35 -4.71
C MET A 66 -17.71 16.85 -4.81
N ASN A 67 -17.40 17.50 -3.70
CA ASN A 67 -17.06 18.92 -3.62
C ASN A 67 -15.59 19.18 -3.28
N THR A 68 -14.88 18.14 -2.91
CA THR A 68 -13.50 18.19 -2.42
C THR A 68 -12.68 17.04 -3.00
N LEU A 69 -11.41 17.26 -3.29
CA LEU A 69 -10.44 16.20 -3.53
C LEU A 69 -9.60 15.98 -2.27
N CYS A 70 -9.24 14.74 -1.99
CA CYS A 70 -8.30 14.38 -0.95
C CYS A 70 -7.09 13.70 -1.60
N LEU A 71 -5.88 14.05 -1.21
CA LEU A 71 -4.66 13.51 -1.79
C LEU A 71 -3.53 13.37 -0.77
N TYR A 72 -2.71 12.34 -0.95
CA TYR A 72 -1.42 12.23 -0.28
C TYR A 72 -0.32 12.96 -1.05
N VAL A 73 0.69 13.45 -0.33
CA VAL A 73 1.98 13.85 -0.90
C VAL A 73 2.99 12.79 -0.53
N PHE A 74 3.51 12.08 -1.51
CA PHE A 74 4.42 10.94 -1.31
C PHE A 74 5.86 11.43 -1.25
N TRP A 75 6.47 11.43 -0.09
CA TRP A 75 7.83 11.95 0.09
C TRP A 75 8.83 11.33 -0.89
N ASN A 76 8.81 9.99 -1.03
CA ASN A 76 9.81 9.27 -1.84
C ASN A 76 9.74 9.50 -3.35
N ILE A 77 8.60 9.97 -3.89
CA ILE A 77 8.54 10.34 -5.31
C ILE A 77 9.10 11.73 -5.56
N HIS A 78 9.03 12.61 -4.57
CA HIS A 78 9.55 13.97 -4.64
C HIS A 78 11.02 14.07 -4.28
N GLU A 79 11.55 13.16 -3.46
CA GLU A 79 12.95 13.11 -3.03
C GLU A 79 13.50 11.69 -3.20
N GLN A 80 13.69 11.26 -4.45
CA GLN A 80 14.20 9.92 -4.77
C GLN A 80 15.67 9.72 -4.38
N ALA A 81 16.44 10.80 -4.34
CA ALA A 81 17.76 10.87 -3.78
C ALA A 81 17.84 12.00 -2.74
N GLU A 82 18.55 11.79 -1.66
CA GLU A 82 18.63 12.74 -0.55
C GLU A 82 19.05 14.13 -0.99
N GLY A 83 18.25 15.14 -0.67
CA GLY A 83 18.46 16.54 -1.03
C GLY A 83 18.07 16.92 -2.45
N GLN A 84 17.59 15.98 -3.27
CA GLN A 84 17.16 16.25 -4.65
C GLN A 84 15.65 16.17 -4.76
N PHE A 85 15.01 17.34 -4.84
CA PHE A 85 13.55 17.44 -4.91
C PHE A 85 13.05 17.66 -6.34
N ASP A 86 11.96 16.97 -6.68
CA ASP A 86 11.24 17.11 -7.96
C ASP A 86 9.75 17.35 -7.72
N PHE A 87 9.27 18.50 -8.14
CA PHE A 87 7.85 18.89 -8.16
C PHE A 87 7.42 19.28 -9.58
N THR A 88 7.94 18.62 -10.59
CA THR A 88 7.66 18.91 -12.01
C THR A 88 6.88 17.78 -12.69
N GLY A 89 6.26 18.08 -13.82
CA GLY A 89 5.54 17.08 -14.63
C GLY A 89 4.47 16.34 -13.81
N ASN A 90 4.55 15.02 -13.77
CA ASN A 90 3.61 14.18 -13.01
C ASN A 90 3.73 14.34 -11.48
N ASN A 91 4.81 14.98 -11.01
CA ASN A 91 5.06 15.28 -9.61
C ASN A 91 4.62 16.71 -9.21
N ASP A 92 4.04 17.51 -10.12
CA ASP A 92 3.59 18.87 -9.84
C ASP A 92 2.27 18.87 -9.07
N VAL A 93 2.35 18.64 -7.77
CA VAL A 93 1.20 18.60 -6.87
C VAL A 93 0.48 19.97 -6.80
N ALA A 94 1.22 21.06 -6.95
CA ALA A 94 0.61 22.41 -6.97
C ALA A 94 -0.25 22.61 -8.22
N ALA A 95 0.20 22.16 -9.39
CA ALA A 95 -0.60 22.18 -10.61
C ALA A 95 -1.87 21.32 -10.47
N PHE A 96 -1.78 20.15 -9.82
CA PHE A 96 -2.95 19.33 -9.53
C PHE A 96 -3.97 20.06 -8.64
N CYS A 97 -3.53 20.72 -7.58
CA CYS A 97 -4.39 21.52 -6.70
C CYS A 97 -5.03 22.72 -7.43
N ARG A 98 -4.28 23.42 -8.28
CA ARG A 98 -4.83 24.51 -9.10
C ARG A 98 -5.86 24.01 -10.10
N LEU A 99 -5.64 22.83 -10.65
CA LEU A 99 -6.59 22.20 -11.56
C LEU A 99 -7.88 21.79 -10.84
N ALA A 100 -7.79 21.33 -9.59
CA ALA A 100 -8.94 21.10 -8.73
C ALA A 100 -9.74 22.39 -8.52
N GLN A 101 -9.07 23.49 -8.18
CA GLN A 101 -9.69 24.81 -8.00
C GLN A 101 -10.38 25.29 -9.28
N LYS A 102 -9.74 25.16 -10.44
CA LYS A 102 -10.31 25.48 -11.75
C LYS A 102 -11.62 24.72 -12.02
N ASN A 103 -11.72 23.51 -11.53
CA ASN A 103 -12.93 22.68 -11.61
C ASN A 103 -13.94 22.95 -10.48
N GLY A 104 -13.68 23.92 -9.60
CA GLY A 104 -14.57 24.27 -8.48
C GLY A 104 -14.56 23.25 -7.35
N MET A 105 -13.44 22.55 -7.14
CA MET A 105 -13.23 21.58 -6.08
C MET A 105 -12.32 22.15 -5.00
N TYR A 106 -12.63 21.89 -3.73
CA TYR A 106 -11.70 22.10 -2.61
C TYR A 106 -10.69 20.95 -2.54
N VAL A 107 -9.66 21.12 -1.70
CA VAL A 107 -8.59 20.12 -1.57
C VAL A 107 -8.27 19.88 -0.10
N ILE A 108 -8.12 18.64 0.27
CA ILE A 108 -7.50 18.17 1.51
C ILE A 108 -6.14 17.58 1.17
N VAL A 109 -5.08 18.08 1.82
CA VAL A 109 -3.71 17.61 1.62
C VAL A 109 -3.28 16.76 2.80
N ARG A 110 -2.69 15.62 2.50
CA ARG A 110 -2.18 14.65 3.49
C ARG A 110 -0.66 14.46 3.25
N PRO A 111 0.19 15.37 3.81
CA PRO A 111 1.61 15.41 3.45
C PRO A 111 2.46 14.35 4.16
N GLY A 112 1.91 13.64 5.11
CA GLY A 112 2.63 12.60 5.83
C GLY A 112 3.37 13.12 7.08
N PRO A 113 4.65 12.75 7.25
CA PRO A 113 5.66 12.19 6.30
C PRO A 113 5.41 10.76 5.83
N TYR A 114 4.69 9.96 6.59
CA TYR A 114 4.25 8.62 6.25
C TYR A 114 2.79 8.66 5.78
N VAL A 115 2.46 7.93 4.72
CA VAL A 115 1.14 7.97 4.10
C VAL A 115 0.49 6.58 3.91
N CYS A 116 1.20 5.48 4.14
CA CYS A 116 0.73 4.11 3.88
C CYS A 116 0.42 3.87 2.38
N ALA A 117 -0.85 3.90 2.00
CA ALA A 117 -1.39 3.95 0.64
C ALA A 117 -0.96 2.79 -0.28
N GLU A 118 -0.54 1.64 0.27
CA GLU A 118 0.01 0.52 -0.50
C GLU A 118 1.09 1.00 -1.50
N TRP A 119 1.81 2.01 -1.07
CA TRP A 119 2.89 2.66 -1.79
C TRP A 119 4.24 2.29 -1.18
N GLU A 120 5.26 2.20 -1.99
CA GLU A 120 6.64 1.87 -1.60
C GLU A 120 7.02 2.51 -0.26
N MET A 121 7.34 1.69 0.75
CA MET A 121 7.74 2.11 2.10
C MET A 121 6.77 3.11 2.79
N GLY A 122 5.48 3.08 2.42
CA GLY A 122 4.48 4.02 2.95
C GLY A 122 4.77 5.49 2.62
N GLY A 123 5.47 5.76 1.53
CA GLY A 123 5.88 7.08 1.09
C GLY A 123 7.23 7.55 1.63
N LEU A 124 7.83 6.84 2.59
CA LEU A 124 9.15 7.19 3.12
C LEU A 124 10.27 6.85 2.12
N PRO A 125 11.30 7.69 1.97
CA PRO A 125 12.40 7.41 1.06
C PRO A 125 13.29 6.25 1.52
N TRP A 126 13.62 5.35 0.61
CA TRP A 126 14.50 4.21 0.86
C TRP A 126 15.89 4.61 1.39
N TRP A 127 16.42 5.76 0.96
CA TRP A 127 17.75 6.23 1.34
C TRP A 127 17.87 6.57 2.83
N LEU A 128 16.76 6.74 3.55
CA LEU A 128 16.75 6.82 5.01
C LEU A 128 17.35 5.56 5.66
N LEU A 129 17.17 4.39 5.04
CA LEU A 129 17.69 3.11 5.54
C LEU A 129 19.22 2.96 5.38
N LYS A 130 19.89 3.86 4.68
CA LYS A 130 21.37 3.92 4.66
C LYS A 130 21.93 4.16 6.07
N LYS A 131 21.17 4.83 6.91
CA LYS A 131 21.42 4.94 8.35
C LYS A 131 20.76 3.76 9.07
N LYS A 132 21.50 2.67 9.25
CA LYS A 132 20.98 1.40 9.76
C LYS A 132 20.28 1.47 11.12
N ASP A 133 20.69 2.39 11.98
CA ASP A 133 20.18 2.62 13.33
C ASP A 133 19.00 3.62 13.35
N ILE A 134 18.55 4.13 12.19
CA ILE A 134 17.43 5.05 12.12
C ILE A 134 16.17 4.45 12.76
N ARG A 135 15.43 5.28 13.47
CA ARG A 135 14.10 4.97 14.01
C ARG A 135 13.07 5.77 13.23
N LEU A 136 12.32 5.06 12.37
CA LEU A 136 11.29 5.67 11.54
C LEU A 136 10.04 5.98 12.36
N ARG A 137 9.38 7.10 12.05
CA ARG A 137 8.15 7.55 12.72
C ARG A 137 8.31 7.65 14.25
N GLU A 138 9.47 8.10 14.68
CA GLU A 138 9.83 8.34 16.07
C GLU A 138 10.69 9.62 16.18
N GLN A 139 10.92 10.09 17.39
CA GLN A 139 11.84 11.20 17.65
C GLN A 139 13.31 10.78 17.47
N ASP A 140 13.69 10.42 16.25
CA ASP A 140 15.06 10.23 15.80
C ASP A 140 15.56 11.55 15.21
N SER A 141 16.71 12.03 15.63
CA SER A 141 17.21 13.35 15.23
C SER A 141 17.40 13.49 13.72
N TYR A 142 17.95 12.44 13.07
CA TYR A 142 18.17 12.45 11.63
C TYR A 142 16.83 12.34 10.88
N PHE A 143 15.96 11.43 11.30
CA PHE A 143 14.63 11.28 10.69
C PHE A 143 13.85 12.59 10.76
N MET A 144 13.79 13.22 11.94
CA MET A 144 13.05 14.47 12.13
C MET A 144 13.66 15.65 11.38
N GLU A 145 15.00 15.71 11.24
CA GLU A 145 15.65 16.72 10.39
C GLU A 145 15.21 16.58 8.94
N ARG A 146 15.20 15.36 8.40
CA ARG A 146 14.78 15.12 7.00
C ARG A 146 13.27 15.37 6.80
N VAL A 147 12.45 15.01 7.77
CA VAL A 147 11.00 15.33 7.77
C VAL A 147 10.78 16.84 7.70
N LYS A 148 11.47 17.63 8.52
CA LYS A 148 11.35 19.10 8.51
C LYS A 148 11.67 19.69 7.14
N ILE A 149 12.76 19.23 6.52
CA ILE A 149 13.15 19.69 5.17
C ILE A 149 12.08 19.31 4.14
N PHE A 150 11.57 18.08 4.17
CA PHE A 150 10.53 17.65 3.27
C PHE A 150 9.24 18.47 3.42
N GLU A 151 8.75 18.65 4.65
CA GLU A 151 7.52 19.39 4.91
C GLU A 151 7.67 20.88 4.54
N GLU A 152 8.85 21.46 4.71
CA GLU A 152 9.18 22.81 4.23
C GLU A 152 9.07 22.88 2.71
N LYS A 153 9.64 21.90 1.97
CA LYS A 153 9.56 21.82 0.51
C LYS A 153 8.13 21.66 0.01
N VAL A 154 7.32 20.87 0.68
CA VAL A 154 5.89 20.72 0.37
C VAL A 154 5.15 22.06 0.59
N ALA A 155 5.40 22.71 1.72
CA ALA A 155 4.78 24.00 2.02
C ALA A 155 5.21 25.11 1.04
N GLU A 156 6.45 25.12 0.56
CA GLU A 156 6.90 26.02 -0.53
C GLU A 156 6.01 25.88 -1.78
N GLN A 157 5.52 24.69 -2.08
CA GLN A 157 4.65 24.43 -3.22
C GLN A 157 3.17 24.80 -2.94
N LEU A 158 2.67 24.53 -1.74
CA LEU A 158 1.23 24.46 -1.47
C LEU A 158 0.71 25.50 -0.48
N ALA A 159 1.51 26.11 0.39
CA ALA A 159 1.02 27.01 1.43
C ALA A 159 0.32 28.27 0.85
N SER A 160 0.73 28.73 -0.33
CA SER A 160 0.07 29.84 -1.05
C SER A 160 -1.30 29.45 -1.63
N LEU A 161 -1.63 28.15 -1.67
CA LEU A 161 -2.87 27.62 -2.21
C LEU A 161 -3.90 27.28 -1.13
N THR A 162 -3.68 27.69 0.12
CA THR A 162 -4.67 27.55 1.20
C THR A 162 -5.86 28.47 0.95
N ILE A 163 -7.01 28.12 1.54
CA ILE A 163 -8.25 28.90 1.34
C ILE A 163 -8.11 30.33 1.84
N GLN A 164 -7.34 30.56 2.89
CA GLN A 164 -7.03 31.88 3.43
C GLN A 164 -6.25 32.75 2.44
N ASN A 165 -5.55 32.14 1.49
CA ASN A 165 -4.81 32.79 0.42
C ASN A 165 -5.58 32.78 -0.92
N GLY A 166 -6.88 32.41 -0.92
CA GLY A 166 -7.72 32.32 -2.11
C GLY A 166 -7.57 31.00 -2.90
N GLY A 167 -6.81 30.05 -2.41
CA GLY A 167 -6.64 28.71 -3.01
C GLY A 167 -7.73 27.71 -2.60
N PRO A 168 -7.62 26.46 -3.04
CA PRO A 168 -8.61 25.42 -2.78
C PRO A 168 -8.36 24.62 -1.49
N ILE A 169 -7.19 24.72 -0.86
CA ILE A 169 -6.79 23.85 0.25
C ILE A 169 -7.48 24.27 1.54
N ILE A 170 -8.32 23.38 2.09
CA ILE A 170 -9.12 23.64 3.30
C ILE A 170 -8.58 22.92 4.55
N MET A 171 -7.99 21.75 4.40
CA MET A 171 -7.50 20.93 5.51
C MET A 171 -6.13 20.33 5.18
N VAL A 172 -5.29 20.14 6.21
CA VAL A 172 -3.99 19.47 6.11
C VAL A 172 -3.87 18.44 7.24
N GLN A 173 -3.49 17.20 6.88
CA GLN A 173 -3.35 16.11 7.83
C GLN A 173 -1.98 16.13 8.52
N VAL A 174 -1.97 15.80 9.80
CA VAL A 174 -0.78 15.59 10.62
C VAL A 174 -0.53 14.09 10.74
N GLU A 175 0.56 13.59 10.18
CA GLU A 175 0.92 12.16 10.17
C GLU A 175 -0.15 11.29 9.46
N ASN A 176 -0.17 9.98 9.65
CA ASN A 176 -1.24 9.10 9.17
C ASN A 176 -1.38 7.86 10.06
N GLU A 177 -2.56 7.67 10.64
CA GLU A 177 -2.92 6.49 11.44
C GLU A 177 -1.83 6.11 12.48
N TYR A 178 -1.24 7.11 13.10
CA TYR A 178 -0.09 6.90 13.98
C TYR A 178 -0.38 6.00 15.17
N GLY A 179 -1.62 5.93 15.63
CA GLY A 179 -2.04 5.05 16.73
C GLY A 179 -1.92 3.55 16.41
N SER A 180 -1.84 3.20 15.12
CA SER A 180 -1.55 1.83 14.68
C SER A 180 -0.05 1.52 14.72
N TYR A 181 0.79 2.54 14.78
CA TYR A 181 2.24 2.41 14.80
C TYR A 181 2.86 2.65 16.16
N GLY A 182 2.43 3.70 16.88
CA GLY A 182 3.03 4.10 18.15
C GLY A 182 2.14 4.94 19.03
N GLU A 183 2.67 5.34 20.20
CA GLU A 183 1.97 6.14 21.22
C GLU A 183 2.74 7.41 21.59
N ASP A 184 3.72 7.84 20.79
CA ASP A 184 4.57 9.01 21.08
C ASP A 184 3.88 10.32 20.68
N LYS A 185 3.13 10.91 21.61
CA LYS A 185 2.51 12.25 21.42
C LYS A 185 3.51 13.34 21.08
N ALA A 186 4.74 13.25 21.59
CA ALA A 186 5.77 14.27 21.33
C ALA A 186 6.18 14.25 19.86
N TYR A 187 6.33 13.07 19.26
CA TYR A 187 6.58 12.94 17.82
C TYR A 187 5.46 13.58 16.99
N VAL A 188 4.19 13.21 17.27
CA VAL A 188 3.04 13.76 16.52
C VAL A 188 2.93 15.28 16.72
N SER A 189 3.21 15.78 17.94
CA SER A 189 3.23 17.21 18.24
C SER A 189 4.30 17.95 17.44
N GLU A 190 5.48 17.35 17.27
CA GLU A 190 6.56 17.94 16.47
C GLU A 190 6.19 18.02 15.00
N ILE A 191 5.52 17.00 14.41
CA ILE A 191 4.99 17.05 13.04
C ILE A 191 3.98 18.20 12.91
N ARG A 192 3.00 18.30 13.85
CA ARG A 192 2.05 19.43 13.87
C ARG A 192 2.74 20.78 13.89
N ASP A 193 3.77 20.93 14.73
CA ASP A 193 4.47 22.21 14.88
C ASP A 193 5.25 22.59 13.62
N VAL A 194 5.86 21.59 12.95
CA VAL A 194 6.50 21.79 11.64
C VAL A 194 5.48 22.26 10.60
N LEU A 195 4.30 21.63 10.54
CA LEU A 195 3.24 22.07 9.63
C LEU A 195 2.77 23.49 9.96
N LYS A 196 2.50 23.79 11.23
CA LYS A 196 2.11 25.16 11.63
C LYS A 196 3.17 26.19 11.23
N ALA A 197 4.44 25.91 11.47
CA ALA A 197 5.55 26.81 11.14
C ALA A 197 5.62 27.16 9.64
N ASN A 198 5.25 26.24 8.77
CA ASN A 198 5.38 26.39 7.32
C ASN A 198 4.09 26.80 6.60
N TRP A 199 2.92 26.39 7.12
CA TRP A 199 1.63 26.65 6.46
C TRP A 199 0.86 27.85 7.01
N TYR A 200 1.14 28.28 8.26
CA TYR A 200 0.42 29.37 8.89
C TYR A 200 1.12 30.71 8.69
N LYS A 201 0.34 31.76 8.53
CA LYS A 201 0.85 33.13 8.39
C LYS A 201 0.03 34.08 9.27
N LYS A 202 0.64 35.18 9.70
CA LYS A 202 -0.08 36.27 10.41
C LYS A 202 -0.97 37.01 9.43
N ASN A 203 -2.25 37.18 9.80
CA ASN A 203 -3.19 38.03 9.09
C ASN A 203 -2.95 39.52 9.44
N SER A 204 -3.76 40.40 8.89
CA SER A 204 -3.68 41.86 9.13
C SER A 204 -3.90 42.28 10.60
N LYS A 205 -4.50 41.38 11.41
CA LYS A 205 -4.71 41.60 12.85
C LYS A 205 -3.59 40.98 13.70
N GLY A 206 -2.56 40.39 13.09
CA GLY A 206 -1.48 39.71 13.78
C GLY A 206 -1.83 38.29 14.26
N GLU A 207 -3.01 37.77 13.94
CA GLU A 207 -3.45 36.42 14.30
C GLU A 207 -2.84 35.39 13.36
N LEU A 208 -2.40 34.24 13.89
CA LEU A 208 -1.83 33.15 13.11
C LEU A 208 -2.98 32.36 12.45
N VAL A 209 -3.06 32.37 11.13
CA VAL A 209 -4.11 31.71 10.33
C VAL A 209 -3.52 30.74 9.32
N GLY A 210 -4.21 29.65 9.09
CA GLY A 210 -3.81 28.57 8.17
C GLY A 210 -4.93 27.56 7.95
N PRO A 211 -4.69 26.48 7.20
CA PRO A 211 -5.68 25.44 6.97
C PRO A 211 -6.04 24.73 8.27
N ALA A 212 -7.22 24.12 8.34
CA ALA A 212 -7.59 23.29 9.47
C ALA A 212 -6.68 22.04 9.53
N LEU A 213 -6.00 21.83 10.64
CA LEU A 213 -5.18 20.64 10.85
C LEU A 213 -6.00 19.52 11.48
N PHE A 214 -5.77 18.27 11.03
CA PHE A 214 -6.46 17.11 11.53
C PHE A 214 -5.55 15.89 11.66
N GLN A 215 -5.96 14.94 12.52
CA GLN A 215 -5.41 13.60 12.61
C GLN A 215 -6.48 12.60 12.19
N CYS A 216 -6.07 11.53 11.50
CA CYS A 216 -6.93 10.39 11.23
C CYS A 216 -6.44 9.15 11.95
N ASP A 217 -7.37 8.32 12.41
CA ASP A 217 -7.07 7.01 12.98
C ASP A 217 -8.36 6.17 13.12
N TRP A 218 -8.22 4.95 13.60
CA TRP A 218 -9.36 4.19 14.06
C TRP A 218 -9.87 4.72 15.40
N SER A 219 -11.16 4.59 15.62
CA SER A 219 -11.82 5.15 16.83
C SER A 219 -11.17 4.73 18.14
N SER A 220 -10.60 3.51 18.21
CA SER A 220 -9.91 2.98 19.39
C SER A 220 -8.55 3.63 19.70
N ASN A 221 -7.92 4.30 18.73
CA ASN A 221 -6.55 4.79 18.84
C ASN A 221 -6.43 6.25 19.31
N PHE A 222 -7.47 7.06 19.22
CA PHE A 222 -7.41 8.49 19.55
C PHE A 222 -7.06 8.83 21.00
N THR A 223 -7.35 7.94 21.94
CA THR A 223 -7.00 8.17 23.35
C THR A 223 -5.50 8.05 23.64
N LYS A 224 -4.72 7.50 22.69
CA LYS A 224 -3.29 7.23 22.88
C LYS A 224 -2.43 8.43 22.50
N ASN A 225 -2.66 9.02 21.34
CA ASN A 225 -1.82 10.07 20.77
C ASN A 225 -2.58 11.23 20.10
N GLY A 226 -3.89 11.30 20.30
CA GLY A 226 -4.70 12.41 19.80
C GLY A 226 -4.27 13.74 20.42
N LEU A 227 -4.06 14.78 19.59
CA LEU A 227 -3.72 16.14 20.01
C LEU A 227 -5.00 16.95 20.16
N ASP A 228 -5.12 17.68 21.27
CA ASP A 228 -6.37 18.37 21.63
C ASP A 228 -6.71 19.56 20.72
N ASP A 229 -5.72 20.14 20.08
CA ASP A 229 -5.86 21.29 19.17
C ASP A 229 -6.08 20.88 17.71
N LEU A 230 -6.18 19.59 17.40
CA LEU A 230 -6.45 19.07 16.07
C LEU A 230 -7.88 18.52 15.94
N VAL A 231 -8.42 18.53 14.72
CA VAL A 231 -9.63 17.79 14.40
C VAL A 231 -9.30 16.29 14.39
N TRP A 232 -10.16 15.46 14.97
CA TRP A 232 -10.02 14.02 14.93
C TRP A 232 -11.02 13.43 13.93
N THR A 233 -10.52 12.69 12.96
CA THR A 233 -11.30 12.03 11.92
C THR A 233 -11.11 10.52 11.99
N MET A 234 -12.16 9.75 11.68
CA MET A 234 -12.15 8.29 11.76
C MET A 234 -11.87 7.67 10.43
N ASN A 235 -11.17 6.53 10.41
CA ASN A 235 -11.01 5.67 9.24
C ASN A 235 -11.75 4.36 9.48
N PHE A 236 -12.63 3.97 8.55
CA PHE A 236 -13.34 2.68 8.59
C PHE A 236 -13.90 2.31 7.21
N GLY A 237 -14.20 1.03 7.02
CA GLY A 237 -14.69 0.51 5.74
C GLY A 237 -16.22 0.38 5.67
N THR A 238 -16.66 -0.07 4.52
CA THR A 238 -18.05 -0.43 4.24
C THR A 238 -18.55 -1.50 5.22
N GLY A 239 -19.81 -1.42 5.61
CA GLY A 239 -20.41 -2.32 6.59
C GLY A 239 -20.17 -1.95 8.06
N ALA A 240 -19.31 -0.97 8.37
CA ALA A 240 -19.09 -0.49 9.73
C ALA A 240 -20.35 0.16 10.32
N ASN A 241 -20.57 -0.03 11.60
CA ASN A 241 -21.60 0.70 12.34
C ASN A 241 -21.13 2.13 12.60
N ILE A 242 -21.66 3.09 11.87
CA ILE A 242 -21.23 4.49 11.86
C ILE A 242 -21.38 5.14 13.24
N ASP A 243 -22.50 4.92 13.93
CA ASP A 243 -22.71 5.48 15.26
C ASP A 243 -21.68 4.95 16.27
N GLN A 244 -21.34 3.68 16.17
CA GLN A 244 -20.30 3.06 17.00
C GLN A 244 -18.92 3.65 16.73
N GLN A 245 -18.58 3.92 15.46
CA GLN A 245 -17.30 4.53 15.09
C GLN A 245 -17.13 5.94 15.69
N PHE A 246 -18.20 6.72 15.74
CA PHE A 246 -18.17 8.08 16.29
C PHE A 246 -18.54 8.18 17.78
N LYS A 247 -18.93 7.07 18.43
CA LYS A 247 -19.36 7.08 19.83
C LYS A 247 -18.29 7.68 20.77
N ARG A 248 -17.05 7.19 20.64
CA ARG A 248 -15.94 7.65 21.48
C ARG A 248 -15.57 9.11 21.23
N LEU A 249 -15.64 9.57 19.98
CA LEU A 249 -15.47 10.99 19.66
C LEU A 249 -16.53 11.83 20.36
N GLY A 250 -17.81 11.43 20.29
CA GLY A 250 -18.91 12.14 20.91
C GLY A 250 -18.81 12.21 22.44
N GLU A 251 -18.26 11.16 23.08
CA GLU A 251 -18.00 11.16 24.54
C GLU A 251 -16.88 12.12 24.93
N LEU A 252 -15.81 12.20 24.16
CA LEU A 252 -14.62 13.01 24.46
C LEU A 252 -14.74 14.45 23.98
N ARG A 253 -15.41 14.66 22.84
CA ARG A 253 -15.55 15.94 22.14
C ARG A 253 -16.97 16.09 21.59
N PRO A 254 -17.97 16.36 22.44
CA PRO A 254 -19.38 16.34 22.03
C PRO A 254 -19.72 17.33 20.93
N ASP A 255 -18.98 18.45 20.82
CA ASP A 255 -19.20 19.51 19.83
C ASP A 255 -18.31 19.39 18.59
N ALA A 256 -17.49 18.32 18.47
CA ALA A 256 -16.59 18.13 17.33
C ALA A 256 -17.35 17.79 16.05
N PRO A 257 -16.96 18.32 14.88
CA PRO A 257 -17.47 17.85 13.61
C PRO A 257 -17.09 16.39 13.39
N LYS A 258 -18.00 15.62 12.82
CA LYS A 258 -17.76 14.21 12.48
C LYS A 258 -17.33 14.10 11.04
N MET A 259 -16.25 13.36 10.81
CA MET A 259 -15.73 13.06 9.47
C MET A 259 -15.09 11.67 9.45
N CYS A 260 -15.45 10.87 8.45
CA CYS A 260 -14.70 9.69 8.04
C CYS A 260 -13.67 10.11 6.99
N SER A 261 -12.41 10.15 7.36
CA SER A 261 -11.33 10.62 6.46
C SER A 261 -10.84 9.57 5.48
N GLU A 262 -11.11 8.30 5.77
CA GLU A 262 -11.00 7.20 4.81
C GLU A 262 -12.19 6.26 4.98
N PHE A 263 -13.12 6.33 4.04
CA PHE A 263 -14.20 5.37 3.91
C PHE A 263 -13.87 4.41 2.78
N TRP A 264 -13.44 3.19 3.11
CA TRP A 264 -12.86 2.25 2.14
C TRP A 264 -13.94 1.64 1.24
N SER A 265 -13.92 2.03 -0.04
CA SER A 265 -14.91 1.60 -1.06
C SER A 265 -14.69 0.19 -1.60
N GLY A 266 -13.47 -0.29 -1.50
CA GLY A 266 -12.99 -1.58 -1.98
C GLY A 266 -11.75 -1.99 -1.20
N TRP A 267 -10.82 -2.67 -1.86
CA TRP A 267 -9.52 -3.05 -1.30
C TRP A 267 -8.46 -3.20 -2.38
N PHE A 268 -7.20 -3.27 -1.97
CA PHE A 268 -6.06 -3.45 -2.84
C PHE A 268 -5.74 -4.93 -3.09
N ASP A 269 -5.11 -5.22 -4.21
CA ASP A 269 -4.71 -6.56 -4.61
C ASP A 269 -3.26 -6.86 -4.26
N LYS A 270 -2.98 -8.13 -3.98
CA LYS A 270 -1.66 -8.67 -3.65
C LYS A 270 -1.28 -9.77 -4.63
N TRP A 271 0.01 -9.88 -4.94
CA TRP A 271 0.52 -10.99 -5.73
C TRP A 271 0.24 -12.34 -5.07
N GLY A 272 -0.31 -13.27 -5.84
CA GLY A 272 -0.67 -14.61 -5.37
C GLY A 272 -2.05 -14.73 -4.73
N ALA A 273 -2.79 -13.63 -4.55
CA ALA A 273 -4.16 -13.61 -4.04
C ALA A 273 -5.17 -13.24 -5.13
N ARG A 274 -6.46 -13.49 -4.89
CA ARG A 274 -7.52 -13.10 -5.81
C ARG A 274 -7.74 -11.58 -5.82
N HIS A 275 -8.30 -11.09 -6.91
CA HIS A 275 -8.76 -9.71 -7.04
C HIS A 275 -9.84 -9.41 -6.00
N GLU A 276 -9.65 -8.33 -5.27
CA GLU A 276 -10.55 -7.85 -4.22
C GLU A 276 -11.73 -7.10 -4.85
N THR A 277 -12.95 -7.46 -4.46
CA THR A 277 -14.18 -6.77 -4.87
C THR A 277 -15.12 -6.63 -3.68
N ARG A 278 -15.90 -5.56 -3.63
CA ARG A 278 -16.87 -5.30 -2.57
C ARG A 278 -18.20 -4.84 -3.14
N PRO A 279 -19.35 -5.24 -2.53
CA PRO A 279 -20.66 -4.84 -3.03
C PRO A 279 -20.87 -3.32 -3.01
N ALA A 280 -21.37 -2.77 -4.09
CA ALA A 280 -21.71 -1.33 -4.20
C ALA A 280 -22.73 -0.90 -3.14
N LYS A 281 -23.70 -1.75 -2.80
CA LYS A 281 -24.77 -1.45 -1.84
C LYS A 281 -24.25 -1.03 -0.47
N ASP A 282 -23.18 -1.66 0.02
CA ASP A 282 -22.64 -1.41 1.36
C ASP A 282 -21.91 -0.04 1.41
N MET A 283 -21.19 0.31 0.34
CA MET A 283 -20.61 1.63 0.16
C MET A 283 -21.69 2.72 0.09
N VAL A 284 -22.70 2.52 -0.74
CA VAL A 284 -23.81 3.47 -0.93
C VAL A 284 -24.59 3.67 0.37
N ALA A 285 -24.91 2.59 1.08
CA ALA A 285 -25.61 2.65 2.36
C ALA A 285 -24.83 3.45 3.41
N GLY A 286 -23.53 3.22 3.53
CA GLY A 286 -22.68 3.95 4.46
C GLY A 286 -22.60 5.45 4.16
N ILE A 287 -22.46 5.83 2.89
CA ILE A 287 -22.43 7.24 2.47
C ILE A 287 -23.81 7.91 2.68
N ASP A 288 -24.90 7.23 2.33
CA ASP A 288 -26.27 7.74 2.55
C ASP A 288 -26.52 7.99 4.06
N GLU A 289 -26.12 7.04 4.92
CA GLU A 289 -26.21 7.19 6.36
C GLU A 289 -25.37 8.37 6.89
N MET A 290 -24.10 8.47 6.48
CA MET A 290 -23.24 9.59 6.89
C MET A 290 -23.82 10.93 6.50
N LEU A 291 -24.21 11.09 5.24
CA LEU A 291 -24.76 12.35 4.72
C LEU A 291 -26.11 12.70 5.35
N SER A 292 -26.99 11.73 5.62
CA SER A 292 -28.27 11.95 6.33
C SER A 292 -28.07 12.49 7.75
N LYS A 293 -26.91 12.20 8.37
CA LYS A 293 -26.50 12.68 9.70
C LYS A 293 -25.60 13.93 9.66
N GLY A 294 -25.35 14.51 8.48
CA GLY A 294 -24.45 15.64 8.29
C GLY A 294 -22.97 15.32 8.56
N ILE A 295 -22.58 14.05 8.46
CA ILE A 295 -21.21 13.58 8.65
C ILE A 295 -20.44 13.74 7.34
N SER A 296 -19.28 14.37 7.40
CA SER A 296 -18.35 14.51 6.28
C SER A 296 -17.61 13.20 6.00
N PHE A 297 -17.18 12.99 4.76
CA PHE A 297 -16.41 11.80 4.39
C PHE A 297 -15.37 12.09 3.30
N SER A 298 -14.37 11.22 3.22
CA SER A 298 -13.51 11.03 2.05
C SER A 298 -13.61 9.59 1.58
N LEU A 299 -14.03 9.37 0.34
CA LEU A 299 -14.19 8.03 -0.24
C LEU A 299 -12.84 7.52 -0.72
N TYR A 300 -12.29 6.59 0.02
CA TYR A 300 -11.00 5.94 -0.25
C TYR A 300 -11.19 4.56 -0.87
N MET A 301 -10.86 4.28 -2.10
CA MET A 301 -10.52 5.23 -3.17
C MET A 301 -11.78 5.57 -3.95
N THR A 302 -11.88 6.81 -4.40
CA THR A 302 -12.86 7.18 -5.45
C THR A 302 -12.31 6.81 -6.83
N HIS A 303 -11.00 6.96 -7.03
CA HIS A 303 -10.23 6.48 -8.16
C HIS A 303 -8.84 6.07 -7.66
N GLY A 304 -8.50 4.81 -7.78
CA GLY A 304 -7.21 4.31 -7.32
C GLY A 304 -6.06 4.61 -8.27
N GLY A 305 -6.24 4.38 -9.56
CA GLY A 305 -5.22 4.54 -10.58
C GLY A 305 -4.20 3.40 -10.62
N THR A 306 -2.96 3.70 -10.96
CA THR A 306 -1.88 2.73 -11.20
C THR A 306 -0.62 3.11 -10.42
N SER A 307 -0.06 2.16 -9.67
CA SER A 307 1.25 2.31 -9.04
C SER A 307 2.36 2.00 -10.06
N PHE A 308 2.57 2.93 -11.00
CA PHE A 308 3.52 2.77 -12.09
C PHE A 308 4.95 2.46 -11.61
N GLY A 309 5.70 1.71 -12.42
CA GLY A 309 7.09 1.38 -12.11
C GLY A 309 7.23 0.52 -10.85
N HIS A 310 8.05 0.94 -9.92
CA HIS A 310 8.36 0.24 -8.67
C HIS A 310 7.59 0.78 -7.45
N TRP A 311 6.57 1.60 -7.65
CA TRP A 311 5.92 2.32 -6.55
C TRP A 311 4.89 1.52 -5.74
N ALA A 312 4.44 0.35 -6.21
CA ALA A 312 3.63 -0.53 -5.38
C ALA A 312 4.43 -1.04 -4.18
N GLY A 313 3.88 -0.96 -2.99
CA GLY A 313 4.50 -1.38 -1.74
C GLY A 313 4.27 -2.86 -1.41
N ALA A 314 4.28 -3.16 -0.12
CA ALA A 314 3.89 -4.46 0.40
C ALA A 314 3.17 -4.29 1.74
N ASN A 315 2.16 -5.11 2.02
CA ASN A 315 1.46 -5.10 3.29
C ASN A 315 2.14 -6.03 4.31
N SER A 316 1.79 -5.85 5.58
CA SER A 316 2.22 -6.67 6.72
C SER A 316 1.02 -6.95 7.65
N PRO A 317 1.06 -7.93 8.58
CA PRO A 317 2.23 -8.75 8.95
C PRO A 317 2.64 -9.77 7.88
N GLY A 318 3.88 -10.25 7.98
CA GLY A 318 4.51 -11.02 6.92
C GLY A 318 4.97 -10.14 5.76
N PHE A 319 5.03 -10.69 4.56
CA PHE A 319 5.36 -9.96 3.36
C PHE A 319 4.33 -10.25 2.26
N ALA A 320 3.48 -9.30 1.99
CA ALA A 320 2.40 -9.39 1.01
C ALA A 320 2.52 -8.24 0.00
N PRO A 321 3.32 -8.42 -1.08
CA PRO A 321 3.57 -7.36 -2.05
C PRO A 321 2.34 -7.06 -2.89
N ASP A 322 2.08 -5.75 -3.04
CA ASP A 322 0.94 -5.23 -3.78
C ASP A 322 1.18 -5.31 -5.29
N VAL A 323 0.12 -5.49 -6.06
CA VAL A 323 0.19 -5.49 -7.52
C VAL A 323 0.35 -4.06 -8.06
N THR A 324 0.65 -3.93 -9.34
CA THR A 324 0.81 -2.64 -9.99
C THR A 324 -0.51 -1.86 -10.11
N SER A 325 -1.61 -2.52 -10.44
CA SER A 325 -2.93 -1.90 -10.48
C SER A 325 -3.37 -1.49 -9.08
N TYR A 326 -3.79 -0.26 -8.93
CA TYR A 326 -4.46 0.21 -7.71
C TYR A 326 -5.95 0.45 -8.00
N ASP A 327 -6.56 -0.46 -8.77
CA ASP A 327 -7.97 -0.38 -9.15
C ASP A 327 -8.89 -0.23 -7.93
N TYR A 328 -8.58 -0.93 -6.84
CA TYR A 328 -9.24 -0.83 -5.54
C TYR A 328 -10.73 -1.19 -5.57
N ASP A 329 -11.21 -1.72 -6.68
CA ASP A 329 -12.66 -1.86 -6.93
C ASP A 329 -13.42 -0.53 -6.74
N ALA A 330 -12.77 0.58 -7.10
CA ALA A 330 -13.26 1.93 -6.89
C ALA A 330 -14.42 2.29 -7.84
N PRO A 331 -15.25 3.30 -7.50
CA PRO A 331 -16.30 3.79 -8.40
C PRO A 331 -15.81 4.24 -9.77
N ILE A 332 -14.62 4.84 -9.84
CA ILE A 332 -13.92 5.17 -11.08
C ILE A 332 -12.79 4.15 -11.22
N ASN A 333 -12.84 3.31 -12.26
CA ASN A 333 -11.85 2.24 -12.45
C ASN A 333 -10.44 2.78 -12.78
N GLU A 334 -9.44 1.88 -12.82
CA GLU A 334 -8.03 2.22 -13.02
C GLU A 334 -7.80 3.15 -14.24
N TRP A 335 -8.53 2.96 -15.33
CA TRP A 335 -8.40 3.75 -16.57
C TRP A 335 -9.41 4.89 -16.68
N GLY A 336 -10.12 5.20 -15.61
CA GLY A 336 -10.90 6.43 -15.45
C GLY A 336 -12.35 6.36 -15.92
N LEU A 337 -12.90 5.18 -16.17
CA LEU A 337 -14.31 5.02 -16.54
C LEU A 337 -15.19 4.80 -15.32
N ALA A 338 -16.46 5.24 -15.42
CA ALA A 338 -17.47 4.98 -14.42
C ALA A 338 -17.86 3.49 -14.40
N THR A 339 -17.85 2.90 -13.21
CA THR A 339 -18.33 1.53 -12.96
C THR A 339 -19.82 1.53 -12.58
N PRO A 340 -20.48 0.38 -12.48
CA PRO A 340 -21.82 0.30 -11.87
C PRO A 340 -21.87 0.95 -10.48
N LYS A 341 -20.81 0.76 -9.67
CA LYS A 341 -20.65 1.37 -8.34
C LYS A 341 -20.68 2.90 -8.39
N PHE A 342 -20.12 3.52 -9.43
CA PHE A 342 -20.18 4.96 -9.67
C PHE A 342 -21.64 5.43 -9.86
N TYR A 343 -22.40 4.75 -10.70
CA TYR A 343 -23.78 5.17 -11.00
C TYR A 343 -24.73 4.97 -9.81
N GLU A 344 -24.56 3.90 -9.05
CA GLU A 344 -25.32 3.67 -7.82
C GLU A 344 -25.04 4.77 -6.78
N LEU A 345 -23.77 5.10 -6.55
CA LEU A 345 -23.40 6.19 -5.66
C LEU A 345 -23.90 7.55 -6.17
N ARG A 346 -23.73 7.85 -7.45
CA ARG A 346 -24.20 9.10 -8.05
C ARG A 346 -25.69 9.34 -7.80
N LYS A 347 -26.52 8.30 -7.94
CA LYS A 347 -27.96 8.37 -7.66
C LYS A 347 -28.24 8.74 -6.20
N THR A 348 -27.47 8.26 -5.27
CA THR A 348 -27.57 8.63 -3.85
C THR A 348 -27.09 10.04 -3.61
N MET A 349 -25.96 10.44 -4.19
CA MET A 349 -25.40 11.77 -4.06
C MET A 349 -26.33 12.89 -4.59
N GLU A 350 -27.20 12.58 -5.56
CA GLU A 350 -28.23 13.53 -6.06
C GLU A 350 -29.12 14.06 -4.93
N LYS A 351 -29.45 13.24 -3.94
CA LYS A 351 -30.28 13.63 -2.77
C LYS A 351 -29.63 14.77 -1.96
N TYR A 352 -28.31 14.86 -2.00
CA TYR A 352 -27.49 15.77 -1.19
C TYR A 352 -26.79 16.86 -2.03
N ASN A 353 -27.34 17.16 -3.22
CA ASN A 353 -26.78 18.17 -4.14
C ASN A 353 -27.51 19.53 -4.09
N ASP A 354 -28.17 19.84 -2.97
CA ASP A 354 -28.89 21.10 -2.72
C ASP A 354 -29.90 21.46 -3.85
N GLY A 355 -30.54 20.46 -4.45
CA GLY A 355 -31.47 20.63 -5.58
C GLY A 355 -30.81 21.03 -6.91
N LYS A 356 -29.48 21.11 -6.96
CA LYS A 356 -28.75 21.44 -8.19
C LYS A 356 -28.63 20.19 -9.10
N LYS A 357 -28.63 20.43 -10.42
CA LYS A 357 -28.39 19.38 -11.40
C LYS A 357 -26.96 18.83 -11.25
N MET A 358 -26.82 17.51 -11.23
CA MET A 358 -25.51 16.86 -11.25
C MET A 358 -24.77 17.14 -12.55
N PRO A 359 -23.46 17.42 -12.53
CA PRO A 359 -22.66 17.55 -13.75
C PRO A 359 -22.74 16.30 -14.62
N ALA A 360 -22.63 16.46 -15.94
CA ALA A 360 -22.56 15.33 -16.84
C ALA A 360 -21.30 14.49 -16.59
N VAL A 361 -21.42 13.16 -16.75
CA VAL A 361 -20.26 12.26 -16.67
C VAL A 361 -19.35 12.51 -17.89
N PRO A 362 -18.08 12.87 -17.69
CA PRO A 362 -17.15 13.12 -18.80
C PRO A 362 -16.95 11.89 -19.68
N LYS A 363 -16.72 12.14 -20.97
CA LYS A 363 -16.25 11.10 -21.88
C LYS A 363 -14.77 10.80 -21.57
N ALA A 364 -14.35 9.55 -21.83
CA ALA A 364 -12.95 9.17 -21.73
C ALA A 364 -12.07 10.08 -22.60
N PRO A 365 -10.86 10.46 -22.13
CA PRO A 365 -9.93 11.32 -22.90
C PRO A 365 -9.52 10.69 -24.22
N MET A 366 -9.38 9.36 -24.21
CA MET A 366 -9.06 8.53 -25.39
C MET A 366 -9.93 7.28 -25.37
N GLY A 367 -10.17 6.72 -26.56
CA GLY A 367 -10.81 5.42 -26.70
C GLY A 367 -9.84 4.29 -26.33
N ILE A 368 -10.40 3.13 -25.99
CA ILE A 368 -9.63 1.91 -25.76
C ILE A 368 -9.34 1.24 -27.10
N ILE A 369 -8.13 0.70 -27.25
CA ILE A 369 -7.68 -0.01 -28.45
C ILE A 369 -7.14 -1.40 -28.08
N THR A 370 -7.17 -2.31 -29.06
CA THR A 370 -6.44 -3.58 -29.01
C THR A 370 -5.15 -3.49 -29.77
N VAL A 371 -4.17 -4.29 -29.38
CA VAL A 371 -2.89 -4.43 -30.09
C VAL A 371 -2.74 -5.91 -30.49
N PRO A 372 -2.57 -6.21 -31.80
CA PRO A 372 -2.31 -7.58 -32.22
C PRO A 372 -1.07 -8.16 -31.54
N THR A 373 -1.02 -9.46 -31.37
CA THR A 373 0.14 -10.15 -30.78
C THR A 373 1.43 -9.81 -31.56
N PHE A 374 2.44 -9.41 -30.83
CA PHE A 374 3.78 -9.12 -31.32
C PHE A 374 4.83 -9.82 -30.47
N ARG A 375 6.05 -9.93 -30.96
CA ARG A 375 7.15 -10.60 -30.29
C ARG A 375 8.23 -9.60 -29.87
N LEU A 376 8.84 -9.84 -28.71
CA LEU A 376 10.09 -9.20 -28.33
C LEU A 376 11.23 -10.06 -28.88
N THR A 377 11.95 -9.52 -29.85
CA THR A 377 12.92 -10.26 -30.66
C THR A 377 14.38 -9.99 -30.30
N GLU A 378 14.63 -9.01 -29.43
CA GLU A 378 15.97 -8.69 -28.93
C GLU A 378 16.12 -9.17 -27.49
N TYR A 379 17.31 -9.66 -27.13
CA TYR A 379 17.61 -10.16 -25.79
C TYR A 379 19.07 -9.90 -25.41
N VAL A 380 19.27 -9.55 -24.14
CA VAL A 380 20.58 -9.59 -23.48
C VAL A 380 20.44 -10.17 -22.08
N PRO A 381 21.43 -10.94 -21.57
CA PRO A 381 21.42 -11.43 -20.21
C PRO A 381 21.33 -10.31 -19.16
N ILE A 382 20.71 -10.59 -18.02
CA ILE A 382 20.45 -9.60 -16.96
C ILE A 382 21.73 -8.92 -16.46
N LEU A 383 22.87 -9.62 -16.42
CA LEU A 383 24.14 -9.06 -15.95
C LEU A 383 24.69 -7.93 -16.84
N PHE A 384 24.18 -7.73 -18.07
CA PHE A 384 24.53 -6.54 -18.88
C PHE A 384 23.95 -5.23 -18.31
N GLY A 385 22.98 -5.33 -17.42
CA GLY A 385 22.41 -4.17 -16.68
C GLY A 385 23.10 -3.84 -15.38
N PHE A 386 24.29 -4.36 -15.13
CA PHE A 386 25.00 -4.02 -13.89
C PHE A 386 25.42 -2.54 -13.85
N ASP A 387 25.35 -1.97 -12.66
CA ASP A 387 25.82 -0.61 -12.38
C ASP A 387 27.12 -0.63 -11.57
N LYS A 388 27.13 -1.35 -10.45
CA LYS A 388 28.24 -1.38 -9.50
C LYS A 388 28.57 -2.81 -9.05
N MET A 389 29.87 -3.08 -8.86
CA MET A 389 30.34 -4.34 -8.29
C MET A 389 31.28 -4.04 -7.12
N GLU A 390 31.06 -4.73 -5.99
CA GLU A 390 31.94 -4.65 -4.82
C GLU A 390 32.22 -6.03 -4.25
N GLU A 391 33.50 -6.31 -3.98
CA GLU A 391 33.91 -7.52 -3.28
C GLU A 391 33.89 -7.33 -1.75
N GLY A 392 33.62 -8.39 -1.01
CA GLY A 392 33.67 -8.39 0.45
C GLY A 392 32.61 -9.24 1.11
N LYS A 393 32.01 -8.71 2.18
CA LYS A 393 30.85 -9.33 2.86
C LYS A 393 29.57 -9.14 2.05
N LEU A 394 28.54 -9.87 2.39
CA LEU A 394 27.19 -9.62 1.88
C LEU A 394 26.76 -8.18 2.22
N LYS A 395 26.12 -7.52 1.24
CA LYS A 395 25.58 -6.16 1.37
C LYS A 395 24.14 -6.11 0.97
N THR A 396 23.34 -5.28 1.64
CA THR A 396 21.98 -4.97 1.22
C THR A 396 21.98 -3.97 0.06
N PHE A 397 20.83 -3.75 -0.55
CA PHE A 397 20.65 -2.74 -1.60
C PHE A 397 21.06 -1.35 -1.10
N GLU A 398 20.64 -1.00 0.10
CA GLU A 398 20.91 0.29 0.74
C GLU A 398 22.42 0.50 0.99
N GLU A 399 23.15 -0.55 1.39
CA GLU A 399 24.60 -0.52 1.54
C GLU A 399 25.33 -0.35 0.21
N MET A 400 24.71 -0.79 -0.90
CA MET A 400 25.21 -0.60 -2.26
C MET A 400 24.71 0.70 -2.91
N ASN A 401 23.98 1.55 -2.17
CA ASN A 401 23.37 2.80 -2.64
C ASN A 401 22.38 2.57 -3.81
N MET A 402 21.58 1.53 -3.74
CA MET A 402 20.54 1.20 -4.70
C MET A 402 19.17 1.13 -4.00
N GLY A 403 18.15 1.76 -4.55
CA GLY A 403 16.81 1.75 -4.00
C GLY A 403 15.98 0.55 -4.46
N TRP A 404 16.04 0.29 -5.75
CA TRP A 404 15.18 -0.69 -6.42
C TRP A 404 15.96 -1.46 -7.48
N GLY A 405 15.48 -2.65 -7.81
CA GLY A 405 16.07 -3.51 -8.82
C GLY A 405 16.40 -4.89 -8.33
N SER A 406 17.53 -5.42 -8.76
CA SER A 406 18.05 -6.72 -8.37
C SER A 406 19.52 -6.66 -7.98
N MET A 407 19.98 -7.64 -7.22
CA MET A 407 21.41 -7.85 -6.98
C MET A 407 21.79 -9.29 -7.27
N MET A 408 22.94 -9.45 -7.94
CA MET A 408 23.60 -10.74 -8.06
C MET A 408 24.69 -10.86 -6.98
N TYR A 409 24.54 -11.88 -6.14
CA TYR A 409 25.53 -12.25 -5.14
C TYR A 409 26.29 -13.49 -5.61
N SER A 410 27.59 -13.40 -5.72
CA SER A 410 28.42 -14.50 -6.20
C SER A 410 29.55 -14.84 -5.24
N CYS A 411 29.79 -16.12 -5.00
CA CYS A 411 30.95 -16.59 -4.26
C CYS A 411 31.45 -17.93 -4.76
N THR A 412 32.67 -18.30 -4.36
CA THR A 412 33.25 -19.61 -4.61
C THR A 412 33.13 -20.47 -3.38
N LEU A 413 32.64 -21.69 -3.56
CA LEU A 413 32.42 -22.66 -2.47
C LEU A 413 33.63 -23.58 -2.26
N PRO A 414 33.88 -24.00 -1.01
CA PRO A 414 34.74 -25.16 -0.73
C PRO A 414 34.10 -26.46 -1.25
N GLU A 415 34.77 -27.56 -1.15
CA GLU A 415 34.18 -28.88 -1.38
C GLU A 415 33.12 -29.17 -0.30
N ILE A 416 31.91 -29.55 -0.73
CA ILE A 416 30.82 -30.03 0.13
C ILE A 416 30.38 -31.38 -0.44
N PRO A 417 30.82 -32.50 0.16
CA PRO A 417 30.69 -33.84 -0.46
C PRO A 417 29.27 -34.41 -0.40
N THR A 418 28.40 -33.81 0.38
CA THR A 418 26.98 -34.21 0.51
C THR A 418 26.06 -33.02 0.11
N SER A 419 24.76 -33.26 0.07
CA SER A 419 23.79 -32.16 -0.02
C SER A 419 23.93 -31.23 1.20
N SER A 420 23.64 -29.96 1.02
CA SER A 420 23.67 -28.99 2.09
C SER A 420 22.39 -28.14 2.09
N THR A 421 22.06 -27.60 3.24
CA THR A 421 20.95 -26.62 3.38
C THR A 421 21.52 -25.21 3.37
N LEU A 422 21.19 -24.45 2.34
CA LEU A 422 21.41 -23.01 2.31
C LEU A 422 20.33 -22.36 3.17
N SER A 423 20.73 -21.47 4.10
CA SER A 423 19.84 -20.68 4.93
C SER A 423 20.20 -19.19 4.78
N ALA A 424 19.22 -18.36 4.41
CA ALA A 424 19.39 -16.93 4.20
C ALA A 424 18.05 -16.19 4.37
N ASP A 425 18.10 -14.96 4.86
CA ASP A 425 16.95 -14.05 4.87
C ASP A 425 16.98 -13.20 3.59
N ILE A 426 16.20 -13.63 2.60
CA ILE A 426 16.17 -13.03 1.26
C ILE A 426 14.98 -12.08 1.13
N HIS A 427 15.26 -10.83 0.85
CA HIS A 427 14.29 -9.78 0.59
C HIS A 427 14.40 -9.31 -0.87
N ASP A 428 13.58 -9.86 -1.84
CA ASP A 428 12.33 -10.59 -1.56
C ASP A 428 12.26 -11.93 -2.31
N PHE A 429 12.82 -12.00 -3.54
CA PHE A 429 12.75 -13.18 -4.39
C PHE A 429 14.15 -13.56 -4.86
N GLY A 430 14.68 -14.67 -4.34
CA GLY A 430 16.03 -15.11 -4.64
C GLY A 430 16.07 -16.38 -5.49
N GLN A 431 16.76 -16.32 -6.62
CA GLN A 431 17.03 -17.49 -7.46
C GLN A 431 18.47 -17.95 -7.28
N VAL A 432 18.67 -19.24 -7.05
CA VAL A 432 19.95 -19.83 -6.69
C VAL A 432 20.48 -20.69 -7.82
N PHE A 433 21.74 -20.46 -8.17
CA PHE A 433 22.45 -21.16 -9.25
C PHE A 433 23.78 -21.73 -8.73
N ILE A 434 24.12 -22.94 -9.17
CA ILE A 434 25.45 -23.53 -8.99
C ILE A 434 26.09 -23.70 -10.36
N ASN A 435 27.26 -23.10 -10.59
CA ASN A 435 27.96 -23.11 -11.86
C ASN A 435 27.05 -22.71 -13.05
N GLY A 436 26.16 -21.73 -12.83
CA GLY A 436 25.19 -21.28 -13.81
C GLY A 436 23.95 -22.16 -14.00
N GLN A 437 23.87 -23.31 -13.31
CA GLN A 437 22.70 -24.17 -13.34
C GLN A 437 21.70 -23.75 -12.26
N TYR A 438 20.44 -23.53 -12.64
CA TYR A 438 19.36 -23.22 -11.72
C TYR A 438 19.09 -24.38 -10.75
N ILE A 439 19.08 -24.10 -9.47
CA ILE A 439 18.86 -25.08 -8.39
C ILE A 439 17.47 -24.92 -7.79
N GLY A 440 17.04 -23.68 -7.55
CA GLY A 440 15.77 -23.37 -6.93
C GLY A 440 15.65 -21.92 -6.55
N LYS A 441 14.61 -21.61 -5.80
CA LYS A 441 14.30 -20.25 -5.34
C LYS A 441 14.01 -20.21 -3.85
N ILE A 442 14.16 -19.05 -3.27
CA ILE A 442 13.68 -18.68 -1.92
C ILE A 442 12.73 -17.48 -2.10
N ASP A 443 11.48 -17.66 -1.73
CA ASP A 443 10.40 -16.70 -1.93
C ASP A 443 9.90 -16.19 -0.57
N ARG A 444 10.10 -14.89 -0.32
CA ARG A 444 9.69 -14.24 0.93
C ARG A 444 8.17 -14.24 1.12
N VAL A 445 7.38 -14.19 0.04
CA VAL A 445 5.90 -14.29 0.13
C VAL A 445 5.47 -15.59 0.78
N LYS A 446 6.23 -16.67 0.55
CA LYS A 446 6.02 -17.99 1.16
C LYS A 446 6.74 -18.16 2.50
N ASN A 447 7.38 -17.12 3.02
CA ASN A 447 8.24 -17.20 4.21
C ASN A 447 9.35 -18.26 4.11
N GLU A 448 9.83 -18.51 2.89
CA GLU A 448 10.94 -19.43 2.65
C GLU A 448 12.25 -18.79 3.09
N LYS A 449 13.09 -19.57 3.78
CA LYS A 449 14.44 -19.13 4.23
C LYS A 449 15.53 -20.14 3.93
N THR A 450 15.15 -21.31 3.42
CA THR A 450 16.07 -22.42 3.19
C THR A 450 15.89 -23.02 1.81
N LEU A 451 17.00 -23.56 1.26
CA LEU A 451 17.01 -24.31 0.02
C LEU A 451 18.06 -25.42 0.10
N THR A 452 17.70 -26.63 -0.34
CA THR A 452 18.65 -27.73 -0.45
C THR A 452 19.53 -27.57 -1.68
N LEU A 453 20.84 -27.58 -1.49
CA LEU A 453 21.85 -27.56 -2.55
C LEU A 453 22.43 -28.98 -2.76
N PRO A 454 22.80 -29.36 -3.99
CA PRO A 454 23.52 -30.61 -4.23
C PRO A 454 24.93 -30.57 -3.68
N ALA A 455 25.58 -31.74 -3.59
CA ALA A 455 27.01 -31.83 -3.35
C ALA A 455 27.80 -31.04 -4.38
N VAL A 456 28.84 -30.35 -3.96
CA VAL A 456 29.66 -29.49 -4.83
C VAL A 456 31.15 -29.77 -4.66
N LYS A 457 31.90 -29.68 -5.76
CA LYS A 457 33.36 -29.75 -5.74
C LYS A 457 33.97 -28.44 -5.30
N LYS A 458 35.19 -28.47 -4.79
CA LYS A 458 35.96 -27.24 -4.49
C LYS A 458 36.03 -26.33 -5.74
N GLY A 459 35.72 -25.05 -5.52
CA GLY A 459 35.74 -24.05 -6.60
C GLY A 459 34.41 -23.90 -7.33
N ALA A 460 33.35 -24.62 -6.93
CA ALA A 460 32.01 -24.39 -7.46
C ALA A 460 31.56 -22.95 -7.20
N ARG A 461 30.94 -22.32 -8.20
CA ARG A 461 30.40 -20.97 -8.08
C ARG A 461 28.95 -21.03 -7.64
N LEU A 462 28.66 -20.34 -6.55
CA LEU A 462 27.31 -20.06 -6.09
C LEU A 462 26.92 -18.65 -6.54
N ASP A 463 25.81 -18.52 -7.28
CA ASP A 463 25.20 -17.26 -7.66
C ASP A 463 23.79 -17.20 -7.11
N ILE A 464 23.42 -16.05 -6.52
CA ILE A 464 22.06 -15.79 -6.03
C ILE A 464 21.59 -14.47 -6.61
N LEU A 465 20.60 -14.54 -7.50
CA LEU A 465 19.94 -13.35 -8.07
C LEU A 465 18.75 -12.99 -7.17
N VAL A 466 18.85 -11.87 -6.48
CA VAL A 466 17.79 -11.38 -5.59
C VAL A 466 17.10 -10.17 -6.22
N GLU A 467 15.81 -10.29 -6.50
CA GLU A 467 14.95 -9.17 -6.87
C GLU A 467 14.31 -8.56 -5.62
N GLY A 468 14.41 -7.24 -5.46
CA GLY A 468 13.65 -6.48 -4.47
C GLY A 468 12.29 -6.09 -5.03
N MET A 469 11.23 -6.39 -4.30
CA MET A 469 9.88 -5.90 -4.56
C MET A 469 9.61 -4.62 -3.75
N GLY A 470 8.36 -4.17 -3.66
CA GLY A 470 8.00 -3.03 -2.83
C GLY A 470 8.38 -3.24 -1.36
N ARG A 471 8.88 -2.19 -0.72
CA ARG A 471 9.09 -2.20 0.74
C ARG A 471 7.76 -2.15 1.46
N ILE A 472 7.73 -2.77 2.62
CA ILE A 472 6.55 -2.79 3.49
C ILE A 472 6.08 -1.36 3.77
N ASN A 473 4.79 -1.12 3.55
CA ASN A 473 4.15 0.20 3.67
C ASN A 473 3.32 0.37 4.95
N PHE A 474 3.10 -0.70 5.72
CA PHE A 474 2.21 -0.67 6.87
C PHE A 474 2.79 -1.42 8.07
N GLY A 475 2.48 -0.93 9.28
CA GLY A 475 2.92 -1.53 10.54
C GLY A 475 4.39 -1.23 10.88
N ARG A 476 4.90 -1.92 11.90
CA ARG A 476 6.27 -1.69 12.42
C ARG A 476 7.37 -2.21 11.50
N ALA A 477 7.04 -3.12 10.58
CA ALA A 477 8.01 -3.72 9.65
C ALA A 477 8.40 -2.80 8.47
N ILE A 478 8.00 -1.54 8.46
CA ILE A 478 8.33 -0.56 7.40
C ILE A 478 9.84 -0.30 7.24
N LYS A 479 10.66 -0.64 8.23
CA LYS A 479 12.13 -0.63 8.12
C LYS A 479 12.59 -1.88 7.37
N ASP A 480 12.31 -1.93 6.06
CA ASP A 480 12.44 -3.10 5.20
C ASP A 480 13.64 -2.98 4.26
N PHE A 481 14.79 -3.54 4.67
CA PHE A 481 15.99 -3.63 3.84
C PHE A 481 15.79 -4.62 2.69
N LYS A 482 16.45 -4.41 1.55
CA LYS A 482 16.41 -5.29 0.37
C LYS A 482 17.74 -6.02 0.14
N GLY A 483 17.65 -7.17 -0.52
CA GLY A 483 18.79 -8.04 -0.79
C GLY A 483 18.90 -9.22 0.17
N ILE A 484 20.10 -9.71 0.43
CA ILE A 484 20.35 -10.69 1.49
C ILE A 484 20.57 -9.93 2.79
N VAL A 485 19.68 -10.13 3.75
CA VAL A 485 19.72 -9.43 5.03
C VAL A 485 20.38 -10.32 6.10
N GLY A 486 21.51 -9.88 6.64
CA GLY A 486 22.28 -10.67 7.60
C GLY A 486 23.19 -11.70 6.96
N ASP A 487 23.37 -12.83 7.65
CA ASP A 487 24.28 -13.88 7.25
C ASP A 487 23.61 -14.93 6.35
N LEU A 488 24.39 -15.52 5.45
CA LEU A 488 24.06 -16.71 4.72
C LEU A 488 24.90 -17.88 5.21
N THR A 489 24.31 -19.04 5.46
CA THR A 489 24.98 -20.25 5.89
C THR A 489 24.64 -21.45 5.02
N LEU A 490 25.60 -22.38 4.91
CA LEU A 490 25.41 -23.70 4.34
C LEU A 490 25.64 -24.74 5.43
N THR A 491 24.65 -25.57 5.72
CA THR A 491 24.75 -26.64 6.72
C THR A 491 24.74 -27.99 6.02
N ALA A 492 25.74 -28.84 6.27
CA ALA A 492 25.87 -30.14 5.67
C ALA A 492 26.23 -31.20 6.74
N GLU A 493 25.69 -32.40 6.58
CA GLU A 493 26.07 -33.55 7.39
C GLU A 493 27.08 -34.43 6.62
N TYR A 494 28.22 -34.71 7.22
CA TYR A 494 29.23 -35.57 6.66
C TYR A 494 29.97 -36.31 7.79
N ASN A 495 30.21 -37.63 7.62
CA ASN A 495 30.86 -38.48 8.63
C ASN A 495 30.20 -38.40 10.03
N ASN A 496 28.86 -38.39 10.09
CA ASN A 496 28.08 -38.28 11.33
C ASN A 496 28.33 -36.99 12.13
N ALA A 497 28.80 -35.94 11.48
CA ALA A 497 28.95 -34.61 12.07
C ALA A 497 28.29 -33.55 11.19
N GLU A 498 27.72 -32.55 11.84
CA GLU A 498 27.15 -31.35 11.16
C GLU A 498 28.24 -30.30 11.00
N TYR A 499 28.32 -29.71 9.83
CA TYR A 499 29.25 -28.64 9.48
C TYR A 499 28.49 -27.44 8.97
N THR A 500 28.72 -26.26 9.54
CA THR A 500 28.21 -24.99 9.07
C THR A 500 29.32 -24.20 8.37
N ILE A 501 29.06 -23.82 7.13
CA ILE A 501 29.97 -23.04 6.28
C ILE A 501 29.35 -21.65 6.10
N LYS A 502 30.16 -20.61 6.38
CA LYS A 502 29.81 -19.20 6.06
C LYS A 502 30.75 -18.69 4.98
N PRO A 503 30.30 -18.60 3.72
CA PRO A 503 31.12 -17.99 2.67
C PRO A 503 31.46 -16.53 3.03
N GLN A 504 32.74 -16.14 2.87
CA GLN A 504 33.24 -14.85 3.35
C GLN A 504 33.53 -13.83 2.25
N LYS A 505 33.79 -14.32 1.04
CA LYS A 505 34.15 -13.47 -0.09
C LYS A 505 33.02 -13.48 -1.10
N TRP A 506 32.28 -12.41 -1.11
CA TRP A 506 31.16 -12.22 -2.02
C TRP A 506 31.47 -11.12 -3.04
N LEU A 507 31.06 -11.33 -4.28
CA LEU A 507 30.91 -10.27 -5.26
C LEU A 507 29.45 -9.81 -5.24
N ASN A 508 29.22 -8.57 -4.82
CA ASN A 508 27.90 -7.93 -4.79
C ASN A 508 27.76 -7.07 -6.06
N THR A 509 26.81 -7.40 -6.93
CA THR A 509 26.59 -6.72 -8.21
C THR A 509 25.20 -6.12 -8.26
N THR A 510 25.08 -4.80 -8.38
CA THR A 510 23.79 -4.10 -8.49
C THR A 510 23.28 -4.09 -9.92
N ILE A 511 21.97 -4.27 -10.08
CA ILE A 511 21.24 -4.27 -11.35
C ILE A 511 19.97 -3.42 -11.14
N PRO A 512 20.04 -2.09 -11.34
CA PRO A 512 18.90 -1.20 -11.15
C PRO A 512 17.74 -1.50 -12.12
N ASP A 513 16.51 -1.24 -11.68
CA ASP A 513 15.29 -1.41 -12.50
C ASP A 513 14.82 -0.09 -13.11
N ASP A 514 15.65 0.55 -13.89
CA ASP A 514 15.32 1.78 -14.62
C ASP A 514 15.47 1.61 -16.13
N TYR A 515 14.83 2.49 -16.88
CA TYR A 515 14.82 2.45 -18.35
C TYR A 515 16.21 2.66 -18.96
N GLU A 516 17.00 3.59 -18.40
CA GLU A 516 18.35 3.90 -18.86
C GLU A 516 19.27 2.70 -18.73
N THR A 517 19.20 1.99 -17.63
CA THR A 517 19.93 0.73 -17.38
C THR A 517 19.54 -0.33 -18.42
N ALA A 518 18.22 -0.50 -18.67
CA ALA A 518 17.72 -1.45 -19.66
C ALA A 518 18.20 -1.12 -21.07
N VAL A 519 18.15 0.14 -21.48
CA VAL A 519 18.63 0.60 -22.79
C VAL A 519 20.14 0.45 -22.91
N LYS A 520 20.90 0.78 -21.85
CA LYS A 520 22.37 0.57 -21.82
C LYS A 520 22.72 -0.91 -22.01
N ALA A 521 22.04 -1.80 -21.30
CA ALA A 521 22.23 -3.25 -21.43
C ALA A 521 21.98 -3.72 -22.86
N LEU A 522 20.88 -3.31 -23.47
CA LEU A 522 20.53 -3.66 -24.85
C LEU A 522 21.46 -3.08 -25.92
N ARG A 523 22.11 -1.95 -25.65
CA ARG A 523 23.11 -1.36 -26.55
C ARG A 523 24.47 -2.02 -26.48
N THR A 524 24.88 -2.44 -25.26
CA THR A 524 26.23 -2.98 -25.01
C THR A 524 26.29 -4.49 -25.12
N GLY A 525 25.17 -5.17 -24.93
CA GLY A 525 25.08 -6.63 -25.05
C GLY A 525 25.01 -7.11 -26.52
N SER A 526 25.42 -8.35 -26.73
CA SER A 526 25.21 -9.03 -28.01
C SER A 526 23.74 -9.42 -28.11
N THR A 527 22.92 -8.57 -28.71
CA THR A 527 21.51 -8.90 -28.95
C THR A 527 21.42 -10.06 -29.95
N LYS A 528 20.70 -11.11 -29.52
CA LYS A 528 20.37 -12.23 -30.43
C LYS A 528 18.97 -12.00 -30.99
N ASN A 529 18.84 -12.17 -32.30
CA ASN A 529 17.52 -12.19 -32.91
C ASN A 529 16.78 -13.47 -32.50
N LEU A 530 15.84 -13.36 -31.59
CA LEU A 530 15.05 -14.47 -31.01
C LEU A 530 14.12 -15.13 -32.04
N ALA A 531 13.86 -14.51 -33.19
CA ALA A 531 12.94 -15.05 -34.18
C ALA A 531 13.40 -16.43 -34.76
N LYS A 532 14.66 -16.77 -34.57
CA LYS A 532 15.24 -18.03 -35.08
C LYS A 532 15.38 -19.16 -34.06
N ASN A 533 15.40 -18.87 -32.76
CA ASN A 533 15.69 -19.87 -31.72
C ASN A 533 14.82 -19.67 -30.46
N HIS A 534 13.49 -19.86 -30.58
CA HIS A 534 12.54 -19.66 -29.49
C HIS A 534 12.79 -20.50 -28.23
N ASN A 535 13.29 -21.74 -28.42
CA ASN A 535 13.37 -22.70 -27.33
C ASN A 535 14.56 -22.46 -26.38
N ASP A 536 15.58 -21.70 -26.79
CA ASP A 536 16.80 -21.52 -26.00
C ASP A 536 16.76 -20.36 -24.99
N LEU A 537 15.72 -19.53 -25.01
CA LEU A 537 15.65 -18.29 -24.22
C LEU A 537 14.48 -18.24 -23.23
N THR A 538 13.56 -19.19 -23.30
CA THR A 538 12.60 -19.42 -22.25
C THR A 538 13.35 -19.79 -20.97
N THR A 539 12.98 -19.16 -19.83
CA THR A 539 13.63 -19.35 -18.52
C THR A 539 14.98 -18.65 -18.30
N LYS A 540 15.39 -17.70 -19.16
CA LYS A 540 16.63 -16.95 -18.92
C LYS A 540 16.35 -15.53 -18.44
N PRO A 541 16.87 -15.13 -17.25
CA PRO A 541 16.81 -13.76 -16.78
C PRO A 541 17.51 -12.81 -17.75
N GLY A 542 16.82 -11.70 -18.12
CA GLY A 542 17.39 -10.74 -19.03
C GLY A 542 16.46 -9.62 -19.44
N TYR A 543 16.98 -8.79 -20.32
CA TYR A 543 16.24 -7.71 -20.96
C TYR A 543 15.77 -8.15 -22.33
N TYR A 544 14.48 -7.98 -22.58
CA TYR A 544 13.83 -8.30 -23.85
C TYR A 544 13.25 -7.03 -24.45
N ARG A 545 13.43 -6.82 -25.77
CA ARG A 545 12.88 -5.65 -26.48
C ARG A 545 12.16 -6.06 -27.74
N GLY A 546 11.03 -5.40 -27.98
CA GLY A 546 10.24 -5.53 -29.19
C GLY A 546 9.43 -4.27 -29.48
N TYR A 547 8.71 -4.31 -30.60
CA TYR A 547 7.98 -3.15 -31.10
C TYR A 547 6.62 -3.55 -31.64
N PHE A 548 5.65 -2.65 -31.47
CA PHE A 548 4.36 -2.75 -32.14
C PHE A 548 3.99 -1.43 -32.83
N ASN A 549 3.14 -1.50 -33.85
CA ASN A 549 2.76 -0.34 -34.62
C ASN A 549 1.29 0.00 -34.45
N LEU A 550 0.98 1.30 -34.25
CA LEU A 550 -0.37 1.81 -34.11
C LEU A 550 -0.76 2.72 -35.27
N LYS A 551 -1.94 2.47 -35.85
CA LYS A 551 -2.62 3.38 -36.79
C LYS A 551 -3.38 4.46 -36.03
N LYS A 552 -3.96 4.12 -34.88
CA LYS A 552 -4.72 4.98 -33.98
C LYS A 552 -4.22 4.79 -32.55
N VAL A 553 -4.04 5.90 -31.83
CA VAL A 553 -3.64 5.91 -30.43
C VAL A 553 -4.88 5.79 -29.53
N GLY A 554 -4.76 5.08 -28.44
CA GLY A 554 -5.78 4.92 -27.38
C GLY A 554 -5.20 4.18 -26.19
N ASP A 555 -5.97 4.10 -25.10
CA ASP A 555 -5.60 3.31 -23.94
C ASP A 555 -5.66 1.81 -24.28
N THR A 556 -4.81 1.01 -23.68
CA THR A 556 -4.82 -0.44 -23.88
C THR A 556 -4.30 -1.16 -22.63
N PHE A 557 -4.54 -2.47 -22.57
CA PHE A 557 -4.03 -3.35 -21.51
C PHE A 557 -3.10 -4.38 -22.15
N LEU A 558 -1.78 -4.21 -21.95
CA LEU A 558 -0.79 -5.15 -22.47
C LEU A 558 -0.74 -6.38 -21.59
N ASN A 559 -0.92 -7.55 -22.18
CA ASN A 559 -0.96 -8.82 -21.48
C ASN A 559 0.43 -9.46 -21.43
N PHE A 560 0.86 -9.81 -20.22
CA PHE A 560 2.16 -10.41 -19.91
C PHE A 560 2.03 -11.81 -19.26
N GLU A 561 0.92 -12.49 -19.40
CA GLU A 561 0.70 -13.82 -18.78
C GLU A 561 1.71 -14.89 -19.19
N LYS A 562 2.44 -14.68 -20.30
CA LYS A 562 3.50 -15.58 -20.79
C LYS A 562 4.88 -15.27 -20.20
N TRP A 563 5.01 -14.16 -19.49
CA TRP A 563 6.25 -13.69 -18.88
C TRP A 563 6.42 -14.24 -17.47
N GLY A 564 7.64 -14.17 -16.96
CA GLY A 564 7.99 -14.69 -15.65
C GLY A 564 7.72 -13.68 -14.52
N LYS A 565 8.69 -12.81 -14.24
CA LYS A 565 8.61 -11.83 -13.16
C LYS A 565 9.56 -10.67 -13.42
N GLY A 566 9.12 -9.43 -13.24
CA GLY A 566 10.01 -8.28 -13.39
C GLY A 566 9.31 -6.97 -13.68
N GLN A 567 9.89 -6.13 -14.55
CA GLN A 567 9.45 -4.76 -14.85
C GLN A 567 9.22 -4.57 -16.37
N VAL A 568 8.28 -3.69 -16.70
CA VAL A 568 7.91 -3.36 -18.07
C VAL A 568 8.05 -1.86 -18.33
N TYR A 569 8.61 -1.53 -19.49
CA TYR A 569 8.74 -0.16 -20.01
C TYR A 569 8.09 -0.05 -21.37
N VAL A 570 7.35 1.02 -21.61
CA VAL A 570 6.74 1.36 -22.90
C VAL A 570 7.13 2.77 -23.27
N ASN A 571 7.83 2.96 -24.40
CA ASN A 571 8.33 4.26 -24.86
C ASN A 571 9.09 5.05 -23.78
N GLY A 572 9.85 4.38 -22.91
CA GLY A 572 10.58 4.99 -21.81
C GLY A 572 9.80 5.19 -20.51
N HIS A 573 8.50 4.96 -20.51
CA HIS A 573 7.68 5.00 -19.29
C HIS A 573 7.68 3.66 -18.56
N ALA A 574 7.95 3.67 -17.28
CA ALA A 574 7.83 2.47 -16.43
C ALA A 574 6.35 2.14 -16.21
N MET A 575 5.89 0.99 -16.71
CA MET A 575 4.49 0.56 -16.57
C MET A 575 4.21 -0.09 -15.22
N GLY A 576 5.14 -0.87 -14.72
CA GLY A 576 5.01 -1.56 -13.45
C GLY A 576 5.58 -2.97 -13.45
N ARG A 577 5.38 -3.64 -12.32
CA ARG A 577 5.79 -5.02 -12.11
C ARG A 577 4.84 -6.00 -12.76
N ILE A 578 5.41 -7.10 -13.23
CA ILE A 578 4.70 -8.29 -13.69
C ILE A 578 5.15 -9.48 -12.85
N TRP A 579 4.25 -10.43 -12.64
CA TRP A 579 4.55 -11.73 -12.07
C TRP A 579 3.54 -12.76 -12.57
N SER A 580 4.03 -13.85 -13.14
CA SER A 580 3.20 -14.90 -13.73
C SER A 580 2.13 -15.48 -12.80
N ILE A 581 2.37 -15.45 -11.47
CA ILE A 581 1.40 -16.00 -10.50
C ILE A 581 0.07 -15.23 -10.49
N GLY A 582 0.04 -13.97 -10.92
CA GLY A 582 -1.16 -13.13 -10.89
C GLY A 582 -1.50 -12.62 -9.47
N PRO A 583 -2.66 -12.02 -9.28
CA PRO A 583 -3.88 -12.08 -10.13
C PRO A 583 -3.83 -11.14 -11.35
N GLN A 584 -3.01 -10.11 -11.33
CA GLN A 584 -2.86 -9.16 -12.42
C GLN A 584 -1.98 -9.76 -13.53
N GLN A 585 -2.55 -9.90 -14.74
CA GLN A 585 -1.82 -10.39 -15.91
C GLN A 585 -1.61 -9.31 -16.98
N THR A 586 -2.34 -8.21 -16.89
CA THR A 586 -2.23 -7.09 -17.81
C THR A 586 -1.72 -5.85 -17.12
N LEU A 587 -0.97 -4.99 -17.84
CA LEU A 587 -0.62 -3.65 -17.40
C LEU A 587 -1.40 -2.62 -18.21
N TYR A 588 -2.01 -1.66 -17.51
CA TYR A 588 -2.65 -0.50 -18.12
C TYR A 588 -1.59 0.39 -18.79
N VAL A 589 -1.77 0.66 -20.08
CA VAL A 589 -0.93 1.56 -20.84
C VAL A 589 -1.75 2.75 -21.30
N PRO A 590 -1.55 3.94 -20.71
CA PRO A 590 -2.24 5.15 -21.09
C PRO A 590 -1.93 5.55 -22.52
N GLY A 591 -2.95 5.86 -23.32
CA GLY A 591 -2.77 6.27 -24.71
C GLY A 591 -1.95 7.56 -24.88
N CYS A 592 -1.91 8.42 -23.86
CA CYS A 592 -1.05 9.63 -23.88
C CYS A 592 0.46 9.32 -23.87
N TRP A 593 0.86 8.10 -23.56
CA TRP A 593 2.26 7.61 -23.62
C TRP A 593 2.55 6.82 -24.90
N LEU A 594 1.54 6.60 -25.73
CA LEU A 594 1.65 5.92 -27.01
C LEU A 594 1.71 6.92 -28.18
N LYS A 595 2.22 6.48 -29.33
CA LYS A 595 2.30 7.29 -30.55
C LYS A 595 1.83 6.50 -31.77
N LYS A 596 1.40 7.20 -32.81
CA LYS A 596 1.19 6.59 -34.12
C LYS A 596 2.53 6.05 -34.67
N GLY A 597 2.49 4.92 -35.35
CA GLY A 597 3.67 4.22 -35.78
C GLY A 597 4.26 3.33 -34.73
N GLN A 598 5.56 3.23 -34.67
CA GLN A 598 6.29 2.28 -33.83
C GLN A 598 6.33 2.70 -32.38
N ASN A 599 5.97 1.77 -31.48
CA ASN A 599 6.07 1.87 -30.03
C ASN A 599 6.98 0.77 -29.49
N GLU A 600 7.88 1.13 -28.59
CA GLU A 600 8.85 0.24 -27.96
C GLU A 600 8.27 -0.40 -26.70
N VAL A 601 8.55 -1.69 -26.53
CA VAL A 601 8.33 -2.41 -25.26
C VAL A 601 9.64 -3.06 -24.83
N ILE A 602 10.04 -2.80 -23.58
CA ILE A 602 11.15 -3.50 -22.92
C ILE A 602 10.60 -4.22 -21.71
N VAL A 603 11.00 -5.48 -21.54
CA VAL A 603 10.70 -6.28 -20.35
C VAL A 603 12.03 -6.68 -19.71
N LEU A 604 12.24 -6.28 -18.46
CA LEU A 604 13.23 -6.90 -17.60
C LEU A 604 12.54 -8.09 -16.92
N ASP A 605 12.92 -9.31 -17.30
CA ASP A 605 12.39 -10.53 -16.72
C ASP A 605 13.47 -11.25 -15.90
N VAL A 606 13.32 -11.33 -14.59
CA VAL A 606 14.32 -11.95 -13.70
C VAL A 606 14.16 -13.47 -13.61
N VAL A 607 13.07 -14.03 -14.12
CA VAL A 607 12.81 -15.48 -14.19
C VAL A 607 13.01 -16.01 -15.60
N GLY A 608 12.47 -15.30 -16.57
CA GLY A 608 12.44 -15.63 -17.97
C GLY A 608 11.04 -16.03 -18.46
N PRO A 609 10.67 -15.65 -19.68
CA PRO A 609 9.35 -15.90 -20.23
C PRO A 609 9.16 -17.35 -20.67
N ARG A 610 7.91 -17.81 -20.69
CA ARG A 610 7.52 -19.03 -21.41
C ARG A 610 7.46 -18.82 -22.92
N GLU A 611 7.02 -17.63 -23.32
CA GLU A 611 6.99 -17.15 -24.70
C GLU A 611 7.25 -15.64 -24.72
N THR A 612 8.00 -15.14 -25.70
CA THR A 612 8.35 -13.72 -25.81
C THR A 612 7.27 -12.90 -26.53
N VAL A 613 6.00 -13.19 -26.27
CA VAL A 613 4.84 -12.54 -26.91
C VAL A 613 4.11 -11.62 -25.96
N VAL A 614 3.55 -10.55 -26.54
CA VAL A 614 2.69 -9.58 -25.85
C VAL A 614 1.56 -9.22 -26.81
N TRP A 615 0.37 -8.95 -26.28
CA TRP A 615 -0.76 -8.39 -27.02
C TRP A 615 -1.48 -7.35 -26.18
N GLY A 616 -2.24 -6.46 -26.80
CA GLY A 616 -3.07 -5.48 -26.13
C GLY A 616 -4.56 -5.84 -26.24
N GLN A 617 -5.24 -5.88 -25.09
CA GLN A 617 -6.67 -6.14 -25.01
C GLN A 617 -7.45 -4.91 -24.56
N ASP A 618 -8.76 -4.91 -24.77
CA ASP A 618 -9.65 -3.80 -24.46
C ASP A 618 -10.19 -3.81 -23.03
N THR A 619 -9.94 -4.88 -22.30
CA THR A 619 -10.29 -5.06 -20.89
C THR A 619 -9.10 -5.59 -20.10
N PRO A 620 -8.92 -5.18 -18.82
CA PRO A 620 -7.84 -5.73 -18.01
C PRO A 620 -8.11 -7.17 -17.58
N GLU A 621 -7.03 -7.91 -17.32
CA GLU A 621 -7.09 -9.19 -16.60
C GLU A 621 -6.46 -8.99 -15.21
N LEU A 622 -7.32 -8.81 -14.21
CA LEU A 622 -6.94 -8.53 -12.82
C LEU A 622 -7.22 -9.69 -11.87
N ASN A 623 -7.79 -10.80 -12.36
CA ASN A 623 -8.20 -11.93 -11.49
C ASN A 623 -7.83 -13.30 -12.07
N LYS A 624 -6.64 -13.42 -12.67
CA LYS A 624 -6.16 -14.71 -13.21
C LYS A 624 -4.93 -15.17 -12.44
N LEU A 625 -5.13 -16.12 -11.54
CA LEU A 625 -4.06 -16.78 -10.80
C LEU A 625 -3.45 -17.92 -11.63
N GLN A 626 -2.11 -18.06 -11.57
CA GLN A 626 -1.34 -19.15 -12.13
C GLN A 626 -0.41 -19.73 -11.06
N LEU A 627 -1.01 -20.11 -9.91
CA LEU A 627 -0.27 -20.65 -8.78
C LEU A 627 0.25 -22.07 -9.08
N GLU A 628 1.40 -22.40 -8.54
CA GLU A 628 1.90 -23.77 -8.53
C GLU A 628 0.94 -24.66 -7.70
N LYS A 629 0.66 -25.87 -8.14
CA LYS A 629 -0.29 -26.81 -7.49
C LYS A 629 0.05 -27.15 -6.03
N SER A 630 1.26 -26.85 -5.57
CA SER A 630 1.74 -27.12 -4.22
C SER A 630 1.51 -25.96 -3.23
N ASN A 631 0.91 -24.84 -3.64
CA ASN A 631 0.59 -23.73 -2.73
C ASN A 631 -0.61 -24.07 -1.86
N LYS A 632 -0.40 -24.96 -0.91
CA LYS A 632 -1.16 -24.95 0.33
C LYS A 632 -0.83 -23.63 1.03
N HIS A 633 -1.84 -22.95 1.60
CA HIS A 633 -1.58 -21.79 2.43
C HIS A 633 -0.53 -22.14 3.48
N ASN A 634 0.53 -21.35 3.55
CA ASN A 634 1.67 -21.61 4.44
C ASN A 634 1.29 -21.48 5.93
N ASN A 635 0.04 -21.20 6.24
CA ASN A 635 -0.46 -20.94 7.58
C ASN A 635 -1.14 -22.15 8.24
N ILE A 636 -1.44 -23.21 7.49
CA ILE A 636 -1.96 -24.46 8.06
C ILE A 636 -0.77 -25.30 8.52
N GLY A 637 -0.36 -25.10 9.76
CA GLY A 637 0.72 -25.87 10.40
C GLY A 637 0.25 -27.21 10.99
N ASP A 638 1.09 -27.81 11.80
CA ASP A 638 0.73 -29.01 12.56
C ASP A 638 -0.26 -28.68 13.69
N LYS A 639 -1.34 -29.46 13.76
CA LYS A 639 -2.36 -29.30 14.80
C LYS A 639 -1.76 -29.56 16.18
N PRO A 640 -1.82 -28.62 17.13
CA PRO A 640 -1.33 -28.86 18.47
C PRO A 640 -2.26 -29.83 19.24
N ASP A 641 -1.69 -30.61 20.13
CA ASP A 641 -2.48 -31.41 21.07
C ASP A 641 -2.87 -30.56 22.30
N LEU A 642 -4.10 -30.08 22.32
CA LEU A 642 -4.66 -29.27 23.40
C LEU A 642 -5.37 -30.13 24.48
N ASN A 643 -5.53 -31.44 24.27
CA ASN A 643 -6.32 -32.30 25.16
C ASN A 643 -5.75 -32.41 26.58
N SER A 644 -4.43 -32.31 26.71
CA SER A 644 -3.73 -32.34 28.00
C SER A 644 -3.62 -30.97 28.67
N MET A 645 -4.04 -29.89 28.00
CA MET A 645 -3.87 -28.52 28.47
C MET A 645 -5.13 -27.99 29.17
N THR A 646 -4.91 -27.17 30.21
CA THR A 646 -5.98 -26.45 30.87
C THR A 646 -6.22 -25.11 30.14
N PRO A 647 -7.44 -24.80 29.69
CA PRO A 647 -7.74 -23.51 29.08
C PRO A 647 -7.48 -22.35 30.03
N ALA A 648 -6.84 -21.28 29.55
CA ALA A 648 -6.71 -20.01 30.29
C ALA A 648 -8.07 -19.34 30.50
N ALA A 649 -9.01 -19.55 29.58
CA ALA A 649 -10.42 -19.18 29.72
C ALA A 649 -11.30 -20.10 28.87
N LYS A 650 -12.53 -20.29 29.27
CA LYS A 650 -13.62 -20.91 28.51
C LYS A 650 -14.92 -20.19 28.82
N GLY A 651 -15.80 -20.12 27.84
CA GLY A 651 -17.08 -19.42 28.03
C GLY A 651 -17.85 -19.24 26.75
N THR A 652 -18.74 -18.25 26.79
CA THR A 652 -19.62 -17.90 25.68
C THR A 652 -19.46 -16.41 25.38
N PHE A 653 -19.15 -16.05 24.13
CA PHE A 653 -19.20 -14.67 23.65
C PHE A 653 -20.66 -14.20 23.55
N LYS A 654 -20.88 -12.92 23.72
CA LYS A 654 -22.21 -12.31 23.51
C LYS A 654 -22.47 -12.22 22.00
N SER A 655 -23.73 -12.36 21.61
CA SER A 655 -24.14 -12.05 20.24
C SER A 655 -23.96 -10.55 19.94
N GLY A 656 -23.53 -10.20 18.74
CA GLY A 656 -23.29 -8.83 18.30
C GLY A 656 -21.98 -8.71 17.51
N ASN A 657 -21.70 -7.51 16.98
CA ASN A 657 -20.55 -7.23 16.09
C ASN A 657 -19.51 -6.26 16.71
N GLY A 658 -19.57 -6.02 18.01
CA GLY A 658 -18.62 -5.17 18.72
C GLY A 658 -17.53 -5.93 19.47
N TRP A 659 -16.51 -5.22 19.89
CA TRP A 659 -15.40 -5.75 20.70
C TRP A 659 -15.89 -6.37 22.01
N GLN A 660 -15.33 -7.51 22.35
CA GLN A 660 -15.60 -8.25 23.59
C GLN A 660 -14.29 -8.60 24.30
N THR A 661 -14.22 -8.36 25.60
CA THR A 661 -13.02 -8.66 26.39
C THR A 661 -13.31 -9.84 27.31
N ILE A 662 -12.47 -10.87 27.26
CA ILE A 662 -12.49 -12.03 28.13
C ILE A 662 -11.29 -11.96 29.08
N SER A 663 -11.56 -11.66 30.35
CA SER A 663 -10.53 -11.67 31.40
C SER A 663 -10.26 -13.10 31.89
N PHE A 664 -8.99 -13.45 32.00
CA PHE A 664 -8.56 -14.74 32.55
C PHE A 664 -8.62 -14.69 34.10
N SER A 665 -9.04 -15.77 34.75
CA SER A 665 -9.06 -15.88 36.19
C SER A 665 -7.68 -15.67 36.83
N SER A 666 -6.64 -16.24 36.19
CA SER A 666 -5.23 -15.99 36.47
C SER A 666 -4.49 -15.62 35.22
N ALA A 667 -3.38 -14.87 35.33
CA ALA A 667 -2.55 -14.58 34.19
C ALA A 667 -1.96 -15.87 33.61
N ALA A 668 -2.04 -16.06 32.31
CA ALA A 668 -1.49 -17.19 31.59
C ALA A 668 -0.17 -16.79 30.91
N LYS A 669 0.81 -17.68 30.94
CA LYS A 669 2.15 -17.42 30.38
C LYS A 669 2.44 -18.43 29.28
N GLY A 670 2.79 -17.94 28.09
CA GLY A 670 3.11 -18.76 26.95
C GLY A 670 3.46 -17.96 25.71
N ARG A 671 3.91 -18.65 24.68
CA ARG A 671 4.23 -18.07 23.37
C ARG A 671 3.08 -18.24 22.38
N PHE A 672 2.28 -19.27 22.53
CA PHE A 672 1.20 -19.57 21.59
C PHE A 672 -0.16 -19.26 22.20
N LEU A 673 -1.00 -18.58 21.42
CA LEU A 673 -2.40 -18.28 21.75
C LEU A 673 -3.29 -19.14 20.85
N ALA A 674 -4.07 -20.06 21.42
CA ALA A 674 -5.02 -20.87 20.69
C ALA A 674 -6.46 -20.51 21.04
N ILE A 675 -7.32 -20.36 20.05
CA ILE A 675 -8.76 -20.15 20.19
C ILE A 675 -9.47 -21.33 19.55
N GLU A 676 -10.15 -22.13 20.39
CA GLU A 676 -11.00 -23.23 19.94
C GLU A 676 -12.46 -22.77 19.99
N CYS A 677 -13.12 -22.80 18.83
CA CYS A 677 -14.55 -22.52 18.68
C CYS A 677 -15.33 -23.83 18.64
N THR A 678 -16.30 -23.98 19.52
CA THR A 678 -17.12 -25.19 19.62
C THR A 678 -18.57 -24.99 19.18
N SER A 679 -19.03 -23.76 19.04
CA SER A 679 -20.35 -23.39 18.48
C SER A 679 -20.40 -21.95 18.00
N LEU A 680 -21.37 -21.64 17.14
CA LEU A 680 -21.61 -20.30 16.57
C LEU A 680 -22.99 -19.79 16.94
N HIS A 681 -23.17 -18.46 16.92
CA HIS A 681 -24.47 -17.83 17.25
C HIS A 681 -25.55 -18.07 16.17
N ASP A 682 -25.12 -18.18 14.92
CA ASP A 682 -26.02 -18.38 13.75
C ASP A 682 -26.29 -19.84 13.43
N GLY A 683 -25.71 -20.77 14.19
CA GLY A 683 -25.85 -22.22 13.94
C GLY A 683 -25.21 -22.72 12.65
N SER A 684 -24.41 -21.90 11.96
CA SER A 684 -23.61 -22.33 10.82
C SER A 684 -22.40 -23.18 11.26
N ASP A 685 -21.66 -23.68 10.30
CA ASP A 685 -20.38 -24.41 10.49
C ASP A 685 -19.17 -23.63 9.99
N VAL A 686 -19.30 -22.30 9.88
CA VAL A 686 -18.26 -21.41 9.37
C VAL A 686 -17.89 -20.42 10.46
N ALA A 687 -16.78 -20.63 11.16
CA ALA A 687 -16.26 -19.67 12.15
C ALA A 687 -15.51 -18.52 11.48
N ALA A 688 -15.65 -17.31 12.05
CA ALA A 688 -14.92 -16.14 11.59
C ALA A 688 -14.48 -15.25 12.76
N ILE A 689 -13.30 -14.62 12.61
CA ILE A 689 -12.74 -13.65 13.56
C ILE A 689 -12.21 -12.47 12.77
N ALA A 690 -12.68 -11.26 13.06
CA ALA A 690 -12.14 -10.06 12.43
C ALA A 690 -10.82 -9.66 13.08
N GLU A 691 -10.78 -9.49 14.40
CA GLU A 691 -9.58 -9.03 15.09
C GLU A 691 -9.41 -9.65 16.47
N LEU A 692 -8.15 -9.80 16.87
CA LEU A 692 -7.76 -10.24 18.20
C LEU A 692 -6.72 -9.31 18.80
N TYR A 693 -6.85 -9.04 20.11
CA TYR A 693 -5.79 -8.49 20.93
C TYR A 693 -5.61 -9.30 22.21
N VAL A 694 -4.43 -9.25 22.79
CA VAL A 694 -4.20 -9.72 24.15
C VAL A 694 -3.75 -8.56 25.04
N GLN A 695 -4.18 -8.59 26.30
CA GLN A 695 -3.76 -7.64 27.30
C GLN A 695 -2.79 -8.27 28.29
N GLY A 696 -1.73 -7.55 28.62
CA GLY A 696 -0.80 -7.90 29.70
C GLY A 696 -1.43 -7.69 31.08
N THR A 697 -0.67 -7.98 32.14
CA THR A 697 -1.11 -7.83 33.54
C THR A 697 -1.38 -6.38 33.95
N ASN A 698 -0.87 -5.42 33.20
CA ASN A 698 -1.12 -3.99 33.39
C ASN A 698 -2.40 -3.50 32.67
N GLY A 699 -3.16 -4.40 32.03
CA GLY A 699 -4.37 -4.07 31.28
C GLY A 699 -4.12 -3.41 29.91
N LYS A 700 -2.87 -3.24 29.48
CA LYS A 700 -2.55 -2.70 28.16
C LYS A 700 -2.49 -3.80 27.10
N ARG A 701 -2.92 -3.48 25.88
CA ARG A 701 -2.73 -4.35 24.71
C ARG A 701 -1.25 -4.59 24.48
N LEU A 702 -0.88 -5.83 24.20
CA LEU A 702 0.48 -6.20 23.79
C LEU A 702 0.66 -5.95 22.29
N SER A 703 1.89 -5.70 21.88
CA SER A 703 2.22 -5.52 20.45
C SER A 703 1.95 -6.80 19.66
N ARG A 704 1.47 -6.64 18.44
CA ARG A 704 1.21 -7.75 17.49
C ARG A 704 2.25 -7.85 16.36
N GLU A 705 3.32 -7.07 16.43
CA GLU A 705 4.34 -6.96 15.38
C GLU A 705 5.01 -8.29 15.01
N THR A 706 5.16 -9.16 16.00
CA THR A 706 5.82 -10.46 15.85
C THR A 706 4.84 -11.62 15.67
N TRP A 707 3.55 -11.33 15.59
CA TRP A 707 2.56 -12.39 15.48
C TRP A 707 2.59 -13.06 14.12
N THR A 708 2.44 -14.38 14.14
CA THR A 708 2.27 -15.19 12.94
C THR A 708 1.23 -16.28 13.18
N THR A 709 0.53 -16.71 12.14
CA THR A 709 -0.38 -17.85 12.24
C THR A 709 0.42 -19.14 12.36
N LYS A 710 0.29 -19.84 13.47
CA LYS A 710 0.94 -21.12 13.71
C LYS A 710 0.14 -22.30 13.15
N TYR A 711 -1.18 -22.22 13.27
CA TYR A 711 -2.11 -23.25 12.80
C TYR A 711 -3.50 -22.65 12.56
N ALA A 712 -4.17 -23.09 11.54
CA ALA A 712 -5.60 -22.94 11.33
C ALA A 712 -6.19 -24.28 10.88
N ASP A 713 -7.36 -24.67 11.40
CA ASP A 713 -8.00 -25.92 10.98
C ASP A 713 -8.45 -25.86 9.52
N SER A 714 -8.85 -24.68 9.07
CA SER A 714 -9.07 -24.36 7.66
C SER A 714 -9.07 -22.85 7.44
N GLU A 715 -8.88 -22.44 6.18
CA GLU A 715 -8.90 -21.05 5.73
C GLU A 715 -9.70 -20.96 4.43
N GLU A 716 -10.64 -20.03 4.34
CA GLU A 716 -11.43 -19.83 3.14
C GLU A 716 -10.62 -19.01 2.11
N ASP A 717 -10.14 -19.68 1.07
CA ASP A 717 -9.21 -19.13 0.07
C ASP A 717 -9.85 -18.16 -0.91
N ASN A 718 -11.14 -18.36 -1.22
CA ASN A 718 -11.82 -17.62 -2.27
C ASN A 718 -11.97 -16.14 -1.93
N GLY A 719 -12.07 -15.80 -0.64
CA GLY A 719 -12.15 -14.45 -0.13
C GLY A 719 -10.87 -13.93 0.52
N ASN A 720 -9.75 -14.70 0.46
CA ASN A 720 -8.52 -14.36 1.16
C ASN A 720 -8.73 -14.20 2.69
N HIS A 721 -9.53 -15.10 3.29
CA HIS A 721 -9.88 -15.08 4.71
C HIS A 721 -8.93 -15.95 5.53
N THR A 722 -7.65 -15.61 5.50
CA THR A 722 -6.55 -16.33 6.14
C THR A 722 -6.34 -15.93 7.61
N GLY A 723 -5.66 -16.76 8.40
CA GLY A 723 -5.46 -16.55 9.84
C GLY A 723 -4.72 -15.27 10.22
N ASP A 724 -3.92 -14.70 9.31
CA ASP A 724 -3.25 -13.42 9.53
C ASP A 724 -4.21 -12.23 9.61
N LYS A 725 -5.45 -12.38 9.12
CA LYS A 725 -6.47 -11.34 9.18
C LYS A 725 -6.91 -10.97 10.60
N VAL A 726 -6.70 -11.86 11.56
CA VAL A 726 -7.09 -11.58 12.96
C VAL A 726 -6.12 -10.65 13.70
N TYR A 727 -4.99 -10.28 13.06
CA TYR A 727 -4.00 -9.36 13.64
C TYR A 727 -3.40 -8.39 12.60
N ASP A 728 -4.06 -8.22 11.45
CA ASP A 728 -3.61 -7.31 10.38
C ASP A 728 -3.98 -5.84 10.64
N LEU A 729 -4.55 -5.53 11.79
CA LEU A 729 -4.96 -4.20 12.26
C LEU A 729 -6.13 -3.61 11.46
N GLN A 730 -6.93 -4.45 10.80
CA GLN A 730 -8.05 -4.02 9.95
C GLN A 730 -9.35 -4.71 10.37
N GLU A 731 -10.21 -4.01 11.05
CA GLU A 731 -11.50 -4.53 11.54
C GLU A 731 -12.46 -5.01 10.42
N SER A 732 -12.17 -4.66 9.18
CA SER A 732 -12.98 -5.05 8.00
C SER A 732 -12.54 -6.36 7.35
N THR A 733 -11.34 -6.86 7.64
CA THR A 733 -10.86 -8.17 7.21
C THR A 733 -11.15 -9.21 8.29
N TYR A 734 -11.10 -10.49 7.94
CA TYR A 734 -11.37 -11.55 8.92
C TYR A 734 -10.80 -12.89 8.45
N TRP A 735 -10.40 -13.72 9.41
CA TRP A 735 -10.22 -15.14 9.18
C TRP A 735 -11.58 -15.83 9.11
N GLN A 736 -11.73 -16.78 8.20
CA GLN A 736 -12.93 -17.61 8.08
C GLN A 736 -12.57 -19.05 7.74
N THR A 737 -13.26 -20.01 8.37
CA THR A 737 -13.09 -21.43 8.07
C THR A 737 -13.84 -21.81 6.80
N VAL A 738 -13.42 -22.89 6.17
CA VAL A 738 -14.09 -23.47 5.00
C VAL A 738 -15.40 -24.13 5.45
N LYS A 739 -16.48 -23.89 4.72
CA LYS A 739 -17.76 -24.53 4.96
C LYS A 739 -17.64 -26.06 4.89
N GLY A 740 -18.18 -26.75 5.89
CA GLY A 740 -18.12 -28.22 5.99
C GLY A 740 -16.87 -28.76 6.66
N SER A 741 -15.96 -27.90 7.17
CA SER A 741 -14.74 -28.37 7.92
C SER A 741 -15.05 -28.97 9.30
N GLY A 742 -16.24 -28.67 9.86
CA GLY A 742 -16.73 -29.25 11.11
C GLY A 742 -16.07 -28.70 12.40
N PHE A 743 -16.77 -28.86 13.53
CA PHE A 743 -16.28 -28.44 14.84
C PHE A 743 -15.36 -29.49 15.49
N PRO A 744 -14.46 -29.07 16.41
CA PRO A 744 -14.16 -27.69 16.78
C PRO A 744 -13.26 -26.99 15.76
N HIS A 745 -13.54 -25.72 15.49
CA HIS A 745 -12.62 -24.89 14.72
C HIS A 745 -11.50 -24.39 15.62
N LEU A 746 -10.28 -24.30 15.09
CA LEU A 746 -9.10 -23.95 15.84
C LEU A 746 -8.18 -23.01 15.06
N LEU A 747 -7.90 -21.86 15.68
CA LEU A 747 -6.87 -20.94 15.22
C LEU A 747 -5.78 -20.79 16.29
N VAL A 748 -4.51 -20.90 15.89
CA VAL A 748 -3.35 -20.74 16.78
C VAL A 748 -2.42 -19.67 16.26
N ILE A 749 -2.14 -18.68 17.10
CA ILE A 749 -1.23 -17.58 16.83
C ILE A 749 0.07 -17.79 17.61
N ASP A 750 1.20 -17.67 16.93
CA ASP A 750 2.53 -17.53 17.52
C ASP A 750 2.74 -16.03 17.85
N LEU A 751 2.89 -15.69 19.10
CA LEU A 751 3.09 -14.32 19.58
C LEU A 751 4.54 -13.81 19.37
N GLY A 752 5.40 -14.65 18.77
CA GLY A 752 6.81 -14.34 18.52
C GLY A 752 7.73 -14.57 19.72
N SER A 753 7.22 -14.39 20.94
CA SER A 753 7.94 -14.63 22.19
C SER A 753 6.97 -15.01 23.30
N GLU A 754 7.50 -15.54 24.40
CA GLU A 754 6.72 -15.84 25.59
C GLU A 754 6.15 -14.54 26.20
N GLN A 755 4.83 -14.51 26.41
CA GLN A 755 4.08 -13.37 26.95
C GLN A 755 3.32 -13.78 28.21
N THR A 756 3.02 -12.80 29.09
CA THR A 756 2.11 -12.97 30.22
C THR A 756 0.80 -12.25 29.93
N ILE A 757 -0.27 -13.01 29.70
CA ILE A 757 -1.55 -12.53 29.22
C ILE A 757 -2.59 -12.59 30.34
N LYS A 758 -3.36 -11.53 30.49
CA LYS A 758 -4.45 -11.43 31.48
C LYS A 758 -5.84 -11.40 30.85
N ALA A 759 -5.95 -10.98 29.60
CA ALA A 759 -7.22 -10.95 28.87
C ALA A 759 -7.03 -11.11 27.35
N LEU A 760 -8.07 -11.62 26.69
CA LEU A 760 -8.23 -11.62 25.24
C LEU A 760 -9.32 -10.63 24.85
N GLU A 761 -9.08 -9.83 23.82
CA GLU A 761 -10.11 -9.05 23.14
C GLU A 761 -10.42 -9.70 21.79
N TYR A 762 -11.69 -9.89 21.50
CA TYR A 762 -12.22 -10.53 20.30
C TYR A 762 -13.18 -9.58 19.58
N LEU A 763 -13.01 -9.46 18.27
CA LEU A 763 -13.94 -8.77 17.39
C LEU A 763 -14.52 -9.78 16.38
N PRO A 764 -15.83 -10.00 16.36
CA PRO A 764 -16.50 -10.71 15.29
C PRO A 764 -16.53 -9.86 14.01
N ARG A 765 -16.99 -10.43 12.91
CA ARG A 765 -17.16 -9.66 11.66
C ARG A 765 -18.03 -8.43 11.87
N ALA A 766 -17.61 -7.31 11.27
CA ALA A 766 -18.27 -6.01 11.44
C ALA A 766 -19.66 -5.94 10.78
N GLU A 767 -19.91 -6.76 9.75
CA GLU A 767 -21.16 -6.78 9.01
C GLU A 767 -22.29 -7.31 9.90
N GLN A 768 -23.39 -6.57 10.00
CA GLN A 768 -24.56 -6.99 10.77
C GLN A 768 -25.19 -8.23 10.16
N GLY A 769 -25.33 -9.30 10.94
CA GLY A 769 -25.89 -10.58 10.49
C GLY A 769 -24.93 -11.44 9.68
N ALA A 770 -23.65 -11.09 9.60
CA ALA A 770 -22.64 -11.92 8.97
C ALA A 770 -22.50 -13.28 9.67
N PRO A 771 -22.31 -14.38 8.92
CA PRO A 771 -22.10 -15.70 9.51
C PRO A 771 -20.74 -15.77 10.23
N GLY A 772 -20.66 -16.72 11.18
CA GLY A 772 -19.39 -17.11 11.78
C GLY A 772 -19.08 -16.49 13.14
N SER A 773 -20.00 -15.71 13.73
CA SER A 773 -19.79 -15.17 15.09
C SER A 773 -19.68 -16.30 16.11
N ILE A 774 -18.51 -16.39 16.76
CA ILE A 774 -18.21 -17.44 17.73
C ILE A 774 -19.13 -17.30 18.95
N LYS A 775 -19.74 -18.41 19.36
CA LYS A 775 -20.52 -18.50 20.58
C LYS A 775 -19.72 -19.13 21.71
N ASP A 776 -19.50 -20.42 21.69
CA ASP A 776 -18.77 -21.12 22.75
C ASP A 776 -17.31 -21.32 22.37
N PHE A 777 -16.41 -20.99 23.30
CA PHE A 777 -14.98 -20.98 23.05
C PHE A 777 -14.17 -21.56 24.22
N LYS A 778 -12.96 -22.00 23.88
CA LYS A 778 -11.84 -22.20 24.82
C LYS A 778 -10.62 -21.44 24.34
N ILE A 779 -9.89 -20.82 25.24
CA ILE A 779 -8.65 -20.09 24.97
C ILE A 779 -7.51 -20.80 25.71
N PHE A 780 -6.45 -21.09 24.99
CA PHE A 780 -5.23 -21.68 25.56
C PHE A 780 -4.05 -20.73 25.32
N VAL A 781 -3.15 -20.67 26.30
CA VAL A 781 -1.87 -19.95 26.22
C VAL A 781 -0.80 -20.92 26.71
N TYR A 782 0.19 -21.23 25.84
CA TYR A 782 1.21 -22.24 26.12
C TYR A 782 2.57 -21.97 25.49
#